data_eb4a450d8e260a0342be3372d92952ca
#
_entry.id   eb4a450d8e260a0342be3372d92952ca
#
_cell.length_a   1.000
_cell.length_b   1.000
_cell.length_c   1.000
_cell.angle_alpha   90.00
_cell.angle_beta   90.00
_cell.angle_gamma   90.00
#
_symmetry.space_group_name_H-M   'P 1'
#
loop_
_entity.id
_entity.type
_entity.pdbx_description
1 polymer ?
#
loop_
_entity_poly.entity_id
_entity_poly.type
_entity_poly.pdbx_seq_one_letter_code
_entity_poly.pdbx_strand_id
1 'polypeptide(L)'
;MSIRSKKILLAFLCITLALILLFILCVSPLTKYLIEKYSEKYTGRCITLEKAYINPFTGYVHFKDLRIFESKKTRAASPGDSVFLLSNGLSAHFSLLKMVRGNYEFSDVLLDKPVGEFILNNKEFSLNDVIQLFSPKEKDNKKADPVHFSILNIEIDEGEFHYREKGTPINFFIQKVRLKSPGIQWNNEEITGKIQFVSDIGTGSIAAGFSINTRSLRYRFDVVAQRYDLKFIAQYLKELMNYGSFNGKVDSDISVRGSFKEGKDIKLFGLLSFEDVHLGKEPGDDYAAFGKVVFRMKNFSPKEHTYIFDSVSLVYPYSKYERYDSTDNIQTMFGANGATISTVQSNKERFNLVIEIARYIKLLVNDFFKSYYKIGRLALYHGKLQYNDFSLAEKFSMSLNPVFLYADSVDKNRSHAQLLLMSGLDPYGDIRICLGTNPRDSANFDLDYHLNQLSLSQFNPYLITYSSYPLRGGSLTLHGSWKVRNGSIQSNNHLLIDKPSLARRIKNEGVHKLPMPLIMALLVENGNFIDYEIPITGNLHHPKFHLKDILIHVLENIFVKPPAVSYHFLVKKIETKREETVPLQWETGRSLLDPKQTKYIHRLAALLAKNPKASLQIYPEEYVEREKESLLFFEAKKNYFLFSKGKGNVNVSKADSEKIEKMSERDPFFTAYLNKYASGPLQFTLQEKCTRLIGMETIETSYLQLKEAREKVLRSYLKKRGVEERLRIAPVHSGIPFDGFSYYKINYVTAK
;
A
#
# COMPACT_ATOMS: atom_id res chain seq x y z
N MET A 1 -7.54 -17.34 92.88
CA MET A 1 -8.54 -16.54 92.09
C MET A 1 -9.94 -17.03 92.50
N SER A 2 -10.77 -16.15 93.03
CA SER A 2 -12.11 -16.52 93.53
C SER A 2 -13.02 -16.93 92.34
N ILE A 3 -14.01 -17.79 92.59
CA ILE A 3 -14.98 -18.26 91.59
C ILE A 3 -15.70 -17.07 90.94
N ARG A 4 -15.86 -15.95 91.61
CA ARG A 4 -16.42 -14.67 91.06
C ARG A 4 -15.54 -14.03 90.08
N SER A 5 -14.19 -13.97 90.30
CA SER A 5 -13.23 -13.37 89.36
C SER A 5 -13.10 -14.22 88.12
N LYS A 6 -13.21 -15.56 88.19
CA LYS A 6 -13.22 -16.42 86.97
C LYS A 6 -14.47 -16.18 86.10
N LYS A 7 -15.68 -16.01 86.74
CA LYS A 7 -16.91 -15.68 86.00
C LYS A 7 -16.85 -14.31 85.31
N ILE A 8 -16.26 -13.30 85.98
CA ILE A 8 -16.09 -11.96 85.40
C ILE A 8 -15.10 -12.00 84.29
N LEU A 9 -13.97 -12.74 84.40
CA LEU A 9 -12.97 -12.92 83.34
C LEU A 9 -13.59 -13.67 82.15
N LEU A 10 -14.39 -14.70 82.36
CA LEU A 10 -15.08 -15.45 81.29
C LEU A 10 -16.11 -14.56 80.57
N ALA A 11 -16.94 -13.78 81.36
CA ALA A 11 -17.88 -12.83 80.77
C ALA A 11 -17.18 -11.74 79.92
N PHE A 12 -16.08 -11.21 80.42
CA PHE A 12 -15.25 -10.24 79.66
C PHE A 12 -14.66 -10.86 78.39
N LEU A 13 -14.18 -12.12 78.48
CA LEU A 13 -13.64 -12.85 77.32
C LEU A 13 -14.80 -13.10 76.29
N CYS A 14 -15.99 -13.51 76.76
CA CYS A 14 -17.12 -13.71 75.87
C CYS A 14 -17.60 -12.40 75.22
N ILE A 15 -17.61 -11.29 75.95
CA ILE A 15 -17.95 -9.96 75.39
C ILE A 15 -16.92 -9.48 74.40
N THR A 16 -15.64 -9.63 74.68
CA THR A 16 -14.55 -9.27 73.76
C THR A 16 -14.59 -10.12 72.48
N LEU A 17 -14.83 -11.45 72.65
CA LEU A 17 -14.99 -12.36 71.52
C LEU A 17 -16.23 -11.98 70.65
N ALA A 18 -17.36 -11.64 71.29
CA ALA A 18 -18.54 -11.19 70.62
C ALA A 18 -18.34 -9.86 69.91
N LEU A 19 -17.61 -8.90 70.48
CA LEU A 19 -17.24 -7.62 69.86
C LEU A 19 -16.30 -7.83 68.67
N ILE A 20 -15.31 -8.72 68.78
CA ILE A 20 -14.43 -9.08 67.67
C ILE A 20 -15.24 -9.73 66.55
N LEU A 21 -16.13 -10.66 66.84
CA LEU A 21 -16.97 -11.31 65.86
C LEU A 21 -17.91 -10.29 65.16
N LEU A 22 -18.53 -9.38 65.93
CA LEU A 22 -19.33 -8.30 65.39
C LEU A 22 -18.54 -7.39 64.49
N PHE A 23 -17.31 -7.02 64.88
CA PHE A 23 -16.38 -6.21 64.08
C PHE A 23 -16.05 -6.92 62.75
N ILE A 24 -15.72 -8.22 62.80
CA ILE A 24 -15.44 -9.02 61.58
C ILE A 24 -16.66 -9.06 60.64
N LEU A 25 -17.85 -9.25 61.18
CA LEU A 25 -19.09 -9.31 60.40
C LEU A 25 -19.46 -7.94 59.80
N CYS A 26 -19.19 -6.85 60.50
CA CYS A 26 -19.57 -5.49 60.08
C CYS A 26 -18.57 -4.81 59.17
N VAL A 27 -17.27 -5.16 59.22
CA VAL A 27 -16.19 -4.47 58.48
C VAL A 27 -16.41 -4.52 56.98
N SER A 28 -16.79 -5.65 56.44
CA SER A 28 -17.00 -5.82 54.99
C SER A 28 -18.18 -4.99 54.44
N PRO A 29 -19.40 -5.07 54.98
CA PRO A 29 -20.52 -4.26 54.52
C PRO A 29 -20.32 -2.75 54.77
N LEU A 30 -19.69 -2.38 55.89
CA LEU A 30 -19.37 -0.98 56.17
C LEU A 30 -18.40 -0.41 55.15
N THR A 31 -17.37 -1.17 54.78
CA THR A 31 -16.43 -0.70 53.78
C THR A 31 -17.07 -0.57 52.40
N LYS A 32 -17.92 -1.51 51.98
CA LYS A 32 -18.72 -1.35 50.76
C LYS A 32 -19.52 -0.04 50.82
N TYR A 33 -20.26 0.21 51.88
CA TYR A 33 -21.07 1.41 52.04
C TYR A 33 -20.21 2.70 51.97
N LEU A 34 -19.07 2.73 52.64
CA LEU A 34 -18.17 3.88 52.66
C LEU A 34 -17.54 4.13 51.25
N ILE A 35 -17.15 3.09 50.54
CA ILE A 35 -16.63 3.22 49.17
C ILE A 35 -17.72 3.79 48.29
N GLU A 36 -18.90 3.20 48.24
CA GLU A 36 -19.98 3.63 47.37
C GLU A 36 -20.45 5.07 47.69
N LYS A 37 -20.49 5.44 48.98
CA LYS A 37 -20.92 6.78 49.40
C LYS A 37 -19.90 7.88 49.16
N TYR A 38 -18.60 7.59 49.36
CA TYR A 38 -17.57 8.62 49.39
C TYR A 38 -16.61 8.58 48.21
N SER A 39 -16.64 7.53 47.35
CA SER A 39 -15.75 7.41 46.21
C SER A 39 -15.73 8.66 45.33
N GLU A 40 -16.89 9.19 44.98
CA GLU A 40 -17.01 10.34 44.11
C GLU A 40 -16.38 11.63 44.74
N LYS A 41 -16.47 11.80 46.06
CA LYS A 41 -15.88 12.91 46.78
C LYS A 41 -14.32 12.88 46.73
N TYR A 42 -13.74 11.69 46.87
CA TYR A 42 -12.27 11.54 46.97
C TYR A 42 -11.59 11.23 45.63
N THR A 43 -12.22 10.52 44.72
CA THR A 43 -11.62 10.10 43.44
C THR A 43 -12.20 10.87 42.24
N GLY A 44 -13.29 11.65 42.42
CA GLY A 44 -14.01 12.28 41.31
C GLY A 44 -14.89 11.32 40.52
N ARG A 45 -14.92 10.02 40.90
CA ARG A 45 -15.63 8.95 40.20
C ARG A 45 -16.48 8.15 41.14
N CYS A 46 -17.70 7.80 40.71
CA CYS A 46 -18.54 6.89 41.44
C CYS A 46 -18.00 5.48 41.30
N ILE A 47 -17.91 4.74 42.41
CA ILE A 47 -17.47 3.34 42.46
C ILE A 47 -18.60 2.51 43.09
N THR A 48 -18.98 1.41 42.46
CA THR A 48 -19.94 0.45 42.99
C THR A 48 -19.36 -0.95 43.01
N LEU A 49 -19.80 -1.76 43.96
CA LEU A 49 -19.29 -3.12 44.19
C LEU A 49 -20.49 -4.05 44.43
N GLU A 50 -20.43 -5.28 43.93
CA GLU A 50 -21.41 -6.30 44.34
C GLU A 50 -21.18 -6.68 45.82
N LYS A 51 -19.92 -7.08 46.13
CA LYS A 51 -19.49 -7.49 47.48
C LYS A 51 -18.13 -6.95 47.80
N ALA A 52 -17.92 -6.55 49.04
CA ALA A 52 -16.61 -6.32 49.63
C ALA A 52 -16.31 -7.40 50.65
N TYR A 53 -15.16 -7.99 50.61
CA TYR A 53 -14.63 -8.89 51.63
C TYR A 53 -13.32 -8.30 52.18
N ILE A 54 -13.26 -8.16 53.50
CA ILE A 54 -12.09 -7.66 54.21
C ILE A 54 -11.78 -8.59 55.36
N ASN A 55 -10.55 -9.08 55.38
CA ASN A 55 -10.01 -9.79 56.51
C ASN A 55 -9.19 -8.83 57.39
N PRO A 56 -9.71 -8.41 58.56
CA PRO A 56 -9.03 -7.41 59.38
C PRO A 56 -7.77 -7.95 60.08
N PHE A 57 -7.47 -9.23 60.01
CA PHE A 57 -6.28 -9.82 60.62
C PHE A 57 -5.14 -9.94 59.64
N THR A 58 -5.42 -10.32 58.41
CA THR A 58 -4.43 -10.48 57.35
C THR A 58 -4.28 -9.22 56.49
N GLY A 59 -5.22 -8.29 56.55
CA GLY A 59 -5.28 -7.15 55.68
C GLY A 59 -5.70 -7.48 54.24
N TYR A 60 -6.12 -8.72 53.96
CA TYR A 60 -6.62 -9.10 52.64
C TYR A 60 -7.95 -8.41 52.33
N VAL A 61 -8.04 -7.78 51.19
CA VAL A 61 -9.25 -7.16 50.66
C VAL A 61 -9.59 -7.77 49.31
N HIS A 62 -10.88 -8.01 49.06
CA HIS A 62 -11.39 -8.46 47.78
C HIS A 62 -12.71 -7.77 47.48
N PHE A 63 -12.78 -7.09 46.33
CA PHE A 63 -13.96 -6.41 45.81
C PHE A 63 -14.47 -7.18 44.60
N LYS A 64 -15.69 -7.72 44.67
CA LYS A 64 -16.29 -8.46 43.58
C LYS A 64 -17.14 -7.54 42.72
N ASP A 65 -17.12 -7.73 41.40
CA ASP A 65 -17.90 -6.96 40.41
C ASP A 65 -17.72 -5.44 40.60
N LEU A 66 -16.44 -5.02 40.55
CA LEU A 66 -16.06 -3.62 40.67
C LEU A 66 -16.50 -2.86 39.43
N ARG A 67 -17.19 -1.75 39.61
CA ARG A 67 -17.57 -0.81 38.56
C ARG A 67 -17.11 0.59 38.94
N ILE A 68 -16.30 1.18 38.08
CA ILE A 68 -15.87 2.57 38.20
C ILE A 68 -16.53 3.34 37.05
N PHE A 69 -17.26 4.37 37.37
CA PHE A 69 -17.96 5.18 36.39
C PHE A 69 -17.08 6.36 35.93
N GLU A 70 -17.42 6.91 34.77
CA GLU A 70 -16.80 8.11 34.28
C GLU A 70 -16.96 9.31 35.21
N SER A 71 -16.04 10.28 35.17
CA SER A 71 -16.12 11.50 35.95
C SER A 71 -17.37 12.31 35.59
N LYS A 72 -17.87 13.15 36.51
CA LYS A 72 -19.04 14.02 36.25
C LYS A 72 -18.85 14.89 35.01
N LYS A 73 -17.64 15.39 34.79
CA LYS A 73 -17.28 16.22 33.61
C LYS A 73 -17.47 15.43 32.30
N THR A 74 -17.02 14.19 32.28
CA THR A 74 -17.13 13.31 31.10
C THR A 74 -18.57 12.84 30.89
N ARG A 75 -19.28 12.46 31.92
CA ARG A 75 -20.71 12.08 31.88
C ARG A 75 -21.63 13.18 31.35
N ALA A 76 -21.39 14.43 31.78
CA ALA A 76 -22.16 15.58 31.30
C ALA A 76 -21.97 15.81 29.80
N ALA A 77 -20.79 15.49 29.28
CA ALA A 77 -20.47 15.60 27.86
C ALA A 77 -20.96 14.40 27.02
N SER A 78 -21.29 13.27 27.64
CA SER A 78 -21.75 12.03 26.95
C SER A 78 -22.65 11.19 27.87
N PRO A 79 -23.96 11.44 27.92
CA PRO A 79 -24.86 10.75 28.83
C PRO A 79 -25.01 9.23 28.65
N GLY A 80 -24.64 8.68 27.50
CA GLY A 80 -24.71 7.25 27.19
C GLY A 80 -23.49 6.43 27.64
N ASP A 81 -22.35 7.05 27.89
CA ASP A 81 -21.07 6.37 28.18
C ASP A 81 -20.74 6.55 29.68
N SER A 82 -21.27 5.70 30.50
CA SER A 82 -21.17 5.91 31.94
C SER A 82 -20.11 5.09 32.66
N VAL A 83 -19.65 3.99 32.08
CA VAL A 83 -18.73 3.06 32.75
C VAL A 83 -17.33 3.23 32.20
N PHE A 84 -16.37 3.54 33.08
CA PHE A 84 -14.96 3.67 32.76
C PHE A 84 -14.17 2.37 32.87
N LEU A 85 -14.49 1.58 33.97
CA LEU A 85 -13.82 0.31 34.21
C LEU A 85 -14.77 -0.65 34.89
N LEU A 86 -14.85 -1.85 34.36
CA LEU A 86 -15.46 -3.03 34.95
C LEU A 86 -14.38 -4.01 35.35
N SER A 87 -14.54 -4.77 36.43
CA SER A 87 -13.67 -5.90 36.74
C SER A 87 -14.44 -6.94 37.55
N ASN A 88 -14.18 -8.22 37.25
CA ASN A 88 -14.74 -9.32 38.04
C ASN A 88 -14.27 -9.26 39.48
N GLY A 89 -13.04 -8.81 39.73
CA GLY A 89 -12.52 -8.67 41.07
C GLY A 89 -11.27 -7.80 41.15
N LEU A 90 -11.16 -7.11 42.29
CA LEU A 90 -9.95 -6.45 42.72
C LEU A 90 -9.51 -7.04 44.06
N SER A 91 -8.36 -7.66 44.11
CA SER A 91 -7.77 -8.23 45.34
C SER A 91 -6.52 -7.46 45.71
N ALA A 92 -6.27 -7.26 46.97
CA ALA A 92 -5.04 -6.67 47.49
C ALA A 92 -4.81 -7.07 48.96
N HIS A 93 -3.58 -6.91 49.44
CA HIS A 93 -3.24 -6.96 50.86
C HIS A 93 -2.90 -5.55 51.36
N PHE A 94 -3.54 -5.13 52.40
CA PHE A 94 -3.30 -3.87 53.08
C PHE A 94 -2.51 -4.08 54.36
N SER A 95 -1.35 -3.43 54.51
CA SER A 95 -0.47 -3.59 55.67
C SER A 95 -0.93 -2.78 56.85
N LEU A 96 -1.75 -3.39 57.73
CA LEU A 96 -2.28 -2.74 58.94
C LEU A 96 -1.21 -2.18 59.89
N LEU A 97 -0.13 -2.91 60.09
CA LEU A 97 0.96 -2.47 60.98
C LEU A 97 1.71 -1.27 60.44
N LYS A 98 1.86 -1.14 59.10
CA LYS A 98 2.50 0.02 58.47
C LYS A 98 1.57 1.23 58.50
N MET A 99 0.27 1.03 58.35
CA MET A 99 -0.74 2.09 58.44
C MET A 99 -0.70 2.80 59.80
N VAL A 100 -0.59 2.06 60.88
CA VAL A 100 -0.49 2.64 62.25
C VAL A 100 0.75 3.55 62.38
N ARG A 101 1.80 3.29 61.59
CA ARG A 101 3.02 4.09 61.50
C ARG A 101 2.96 5.20 60.46
N GLY A 102 1.81 5.48 59.84
CA GLY A 102 1.61 6.51 58.84
C GLY A 102 2.03 6.10 57.42
N ASN A 103 2.37 4.82 57.17
CA ASN A 103 2.71 4.31 55.83
C ASN A 103 1.58 3.47 55.27
N TYR A 104 0.96 3.94 54.17
CA TYR A 104 -0.15 3.25 53.51
C TYR A 104 0.40 2.33 52.43
N GLU A 105 0.43 1.01 52.68
CA GLU A 105 0.96 0.03 51.75
C GLU A 105 -0.13 -0.98 51.34
N PHE A 106 -0.33 -1.08 50.01
CA PHE A 106 -1.08 -2.15 49.36
C PHE A 106 -0.11 -3.06 48.65
N SER A 107 -0.22 -4.36 48.80
CA SER A 107 0.58 -5.35 48.07
C SER A 107 -0.30 -6.38 47.38
N ASP A 108 0.28 -7.09 46.42
CA ASP A 108 -0.35 -8.16 45.66
C ASP A 108 -1.70 -7.71 45.08
N VAL A 109 -1.68 -6.55 44.42
CA VAL A 109 -2.84 -5.94 43.81
C VAL A 109 -3.15 -6.65 42.50
N LEU A 110 -4.20 -7.45 42.47
CA LEU A 110 -4.65 -8.16 41.29
C LEU A 110 -5.98 -7.59 40.81
N LEU A 111 -6.01 -7.20 39.54
CA LEU A 111 -7.24 -6.82 38.84
C LEU A 111 -7.60 -7.94 37.85
N ASP A 112 -8.69 -8.65 38.13
CA ASP A 112 -9.15 -9.82 37.36
C ASP A 112 -10.13 -9.41 36.26
N LYS A 113 -9.78 -9.75 35.02
CA LYS A 113 -10.57 -9.51 33.80
C LYS A 113 -11.16 -8.11 33.73
N PRO A 114 -10.35 -7.06 33.86
CA PRO A 114 -10.86 -5.71 33.72
C PRO A 114 -11.27 -5.45 32.27
N VAL A 115 -12.42 -4.77 32.10
CA VAL A 115 -12.83 -4.17 30.83
C VAL A 115 -12.85 -2.66 31.02
N GLY A 116 -11.96 -1.96 30.34
CA GLY A 116 -11.81 -0.51 30.44
C GLY A 116 -12.16 0.19 29.12
N GLU A 117 -12.76 1.38 29.22
CA GLU A 117 -13.05 2.22 28.07
C GLU A 117 -12.28 3.54 28.16
N PHE A 118 -11.43 3.78 27.16
CA PHE A 118 -10.62 5.00 27.05
C PHE A 118 -11.13 5.87 25.93
N ILE A 119 -11.68 7.02 26.29
CA ILE A 119 -12.26 7.97 25.33
C ILE A 119 -11.31 9.14 25.18
N LEU A 120 -10.89 9.39 23.92
CA LEU A 120 -10.23 10.63 23.54
C LEU A 120 -11.27 11.63 23.05
N ASN A 121 -11.39 12.77 23.72
CA ASN A 121 -12.22 13.89 23.31
C ASN A 121 -11.33 15.11 23.03
N ASN A 122 -11.21 15.48 21.76
CA ASN A 122 -10.33 16.54 21.25
C ASN A 122 -8.83 16.34 21.56
N LYS A 123 -8.29 16.44 22.64
CA LYS A 123 -6.92 16.11 23.07
C LYS A 123 -6.88 15.67 24.54
N GLU A 124 -8.05 15.59 25.16
CA GLU A 124 -8.17 15.16 26.54
C GLU A 124 -8.60 13.69 26.62
N PHE A 125 -7.79 12.88 27.27
CA PHE A 125 -8.16 11.50 27.57
C PHE A 125 -9.07 11.45 28.80
N SER A 126 -10.02 10.51 28.77
CA SER A 126 -10.88 10.18 29.93
C SER A 126 -10.09 9.76 31.19
N LEU A 127 -8.80 9.42 31.03
CA LEU A 127 -7.87 9.08 32.11
C LEU A 127 -7.20 10.27 32.80
N ASN A 128 -7.28 11.48 32.26
CA ASN A 128 -6.48 12.63 32.73
C ASN A 128 -6.71 12.95 34.21
N ASP A 129 -7.92 12.79 34.71
CA ASP A 129 -8.26 12.97 36.14
C ASP A 129 -7.56 11.93 37.03
N VAL A 130 -7.52 10.66 36.57
CA VAL A 130 -6.80 9.58 37.28
C VAL A 130 -5.31 9.86 37.30
N ILE A 131 -4.72 10.26 36.17
CA ILE A 131 -3.28 10.61 36.08
C ILE A 131 -2.97 11.76 37.04
N GLN A 132 -3.84 12.77 37.13
CA GLN A 132 -3.65 13.91 38.03
C GLN A 132 -3.70 13.53 39.52
N LEU A 133 -4.44 12.49 39.92
CA LEU A 133 -4.43 12.00 41.28
C LEU A 133 -3.06 11.46 41.72
N PHE A 134 -2.31 10.91 40.79
CA PHE A 134 -0.96 10.33 41.04
C PHE A 134 0.17 11.31 40.66
N SER A 135 -0.13 12.47 40.08
CA SER A 135 0.88 13.46 39.75
C SER A 135 1.28 14.26 40.98
N PRO A 136 2.58 14.54 41.19
CA PRO A 136 3.03 15.40 42.28
C PRO A 136 2.39 16.80 42.13
N LYS A 137 1.55 17.20 43.08
CA LYS A 137 1.05 18.58 43.13
C LYS A 137 2.23 19.52 43.33
N GLU A 138 2.35 20.54 42.50
CA GLU A 138 3.28 21.62 42.73
C GLU A 138 3.09 22.15 44.20
N LYS A 139 4.20 22.34 44.87
CA LYS A 139 4.28 22.67 46.31
C LYS A 139 3.38 23.83 46.67
N ASP A 140 2.19 23.54 47.19
CA ASP A 140 1.55 24.47 48.11
C ASP A 140 2.39 24.53 49.39
N ASN A 141 2.85 25.73 49.75
CA ASN A 141 3.78 26.00 50.83
C ASN A 141 3.22 25.75 52.26
N LYS A 142 2.47 24.68 52.47
CA LYS A 142 2.08 24.22 53.79
C LYS A 142 2.81 22.93 54.11
N LYS A 143 3.63 22.98 55.19
CA LYS A 143 4.34 21.85 55.78
C LYS A 143 3.34 20.77 56.26
N ALA A 144 2.81 19.95 55.35
CA ALA A 144 2.23 18.66 55.68
C ALA A 144 3.26 17.61 55.30
N ASP A 145 3.58 16.70 56.24
CA ASP A 145 4.45 15.54 55.93
C ASP A 145 3.84 14.80 54.73
N PRO A 146 4.66 14.45 53.74
CA PRO A 146 4.13 13.73 52.56
C PRO A 146 3.55 12.40 53.01
N VAL A 147 2.33 12.11 52.58
CA VAL A 147 1.68 10.82 52.86
C VAL A 147 2.52 9.74 52.16
N HIS A 148 3.11 8.84 52.97
CA HIS A 148 3.90 7.73 52.46
C HIS A 148 2.95 6.62 51.99
N PHE A 149 2.82 6.45 50.68
CA PHE A 149 2.01 5.37 50.10
C PHE A 149 2.88 4.45 49.22
N SER A 150 2.52 3.18 49.19
CA SER A 150 3.15 2.17 48.32
C SER A 150 2.06 1.26 47.76
N ILE A 151 2.17 0.93 46.48
CA ILE A 151 1.36 -0.09 45.82
C ILE A 151 2.32 -1.07 45.18
N LEU A 152 2.35 -2.30 45.69
CA LEU A 152 3.33 -3.31 45.31
C LEU A 152 2.71 -4.49 44.59
N ASN A 153 3.50 -5.18 43.75
CA ASN A 153 3.10 -6.38 43.04
C ASN A 153 1.76 -6.19 42.32
N ILE A 154 1.71 -5.25 41.39
CA ILE A 154 0.53 -4.95 40.61
C ILE A 154 0.41 -5.96 39.47
N GLU A 155 -0.73 -6.63 39.36
CA GLU A 155 -1.04 -7.58 38.30
C GLU A 155 -2.40 -7.26 37.68
N ILE A 156 -2.46 -7.27 36.35
CA ILE A 156 -3.69 -7.33 35.56
C ILE A 156 -3.69 -8.66 34.85
N ASP A 157 -4.78 -9.42 34.94
CA ASP A 157 -4.94 -10.69 34.23
C ASP A 157 -6.16 -10.65 33.33
N GLU A 158 -5.96 -11.10 32.09
CA GLU A 158 -7.01 -11.24 31.05
C GLU A 158 -7.84 -9.96 30.80
N GLY A 159 -7.19 -8.77 30.87
CA GLY A 159 -7.88 -7.49 30.64
C GLY A 159 -8.27 -7.27 29.18
N GLU A 160 -9.29 -6.44 28.99
CA GLU A 160 -9.77 -5.93 27.69
C GLU A 160 -9.88 -4.41 27.78
N PHE A 161 -9.25 -3.68 26.85
CA PHE A 161 -9.27 -2.21 26.87
C PHE A 161 -9.67 -1.67 25.52
N HIS A 162 -10.77 -0.92 25.51
CA HIS A 162 -11.34 -0.27 24.35
C HIS A 162 -10.81 1.15 24.24
N TYR A 163 -10.46 1.56 23.02
CA TYR A 163 -10.09 2.92 22.68
C TYR A 163 -11.07 3.47 21.65
N ARG A 164 -11.63 4.63 21.94
CA ARG A 164 -12.58 5.32 21.07
C ARG A 164 -12.26 6.82 21.00
N GLU A 165 -12.35 7.38 19.81
CA GLU A 165 -12.25 8.82 19.62
C GLU A 165 -13.63 9.44 19.38
N LYS A 166 -13.97 10.49 20.14
CA LYS A 166 -15.27 11.15 20.03
C LYS A 166 -15.39 11.92 18.71
N GLY A 167 -16.49 11.68 17.99
CA GLY A 167 -16.76 12.35 16.72
C GLY A 167 -15.95 11.84 15.51
N THR A 168 -15.31 10.68 15.66
CA THR A 168 -14.62 9.96 14.58
C THR A 168 -15.08 8.50 14.57
N PRO A 169 -14.96 7.77 13.46
CA PRO A 169 -15.30 6.34 13.42
C PRO A 169 -14.22 5.44 14.06
N ILE A 170 -13.28 6.00 14.81
CA ILE A 170 -12.14 5.28 15.36
C ILE A 170 -12.54 4.56 16.63
N ASN A 171 -12.50 3.23 16.54
CA ASN A 171 -12.80 2.32 17.62
C ASN A 171 -11.97 1.04 17.45
N PHE A 172 -11.16 0.69 18.43
CA PHE A 172 -10.44 -0.58 18.49
C PHE A 172 -10.17 -0.96 19.96
N PHE A 173 -9.90 -2.22 20.21
CA PHE A 173 -9.57 -2.68 21.53
C PHE A 173 -8.43 -3.71 21.53
N ILE A 174 -7.80 -3.88 22.65
CA ILE A 174 -6.80 -4.90 22.92
C ILE A 174 -7.34 -5.89 23.93
N GLN A 175 -7.02 -7.17 23.75
CA GLN A 175 -7.54 -8.27 24.57
C GLN A 175 -6.41 -9.03 25.25
N LYS A 176 -6.80 -9.85 26.22
CA LYS A 176 -5.87 -10.70 26.97
C LYS A 176 -4.69 -9.92 27.53
N VAL A 177 -4.99 -8.71 27.99
CA VAL A 177 -3.98 -7.84 28.56
C VAL A 177 -3.53 -8.43 29.88
N ARG A 178 -2.21 -8.69 29.97
CA ARG A 178 -1.51 -9.08 31.19
C ARG A 178 -0.48 -8.03 31.50
N LEU A 179 -0.54 -7.50 32.71
CA LEU A 179 0.44 -6.55 33.21
C LEU A 179 0.98 -7.06 34.54
N LYS A 180 2.31 -7.03 34.70
CA LYS A 180 2.98 -7.31 35.97
C LYS A 180 3.98 -6.20 36.27
N SER A 181 3.88 -5.62 37.44
CA SER A 181 4.79 -4.57 37.90
C SER A 181 5.14 -4.79 39.37
N PRO A 182 6.41 -4.61 39.77
CA PRO A 182 6.76 -4.62 41.19
C PRO A 182 6.06 -3.49 41.97
N GLY A 183 5.51 -2.50 41.24
CA GLY A 183 4.70 -1.44 41.82
C GLY A 183 5.43 -0.12 42.00
N ILE A 184 4.80 0.76 42.77
CA ILE A 184 5.26 2.12 43.05
C ILE A 184 5.45 2.28 44.56
N GLN A 185 6.59 2.82 44.95
CA GLN A 185 6.87 3.17 46.35
C GLN A 185 7.14 4.67 46.45
N TRP A 186 6.73 5.29 47.57
CA TRP A 186 6.91 6.71 47.83
C TRP A 186 8.37 7.20 47.76
N ASN A 187 9.33 6.32 48.04
CA ASN A 187 10.77 6.56 48.06
C ASN A 187 11.48 6.09 46.78
N ASN A 188 10.77 5.50 45.84
CA ASN A 188 11.33 5.02 44.57
C ASN A 188 10.68 5.78 43.42
N GLU A 189 11.51 6.42 42.60
CA GLU A 189 11.06 7.19 41.46
C GLU A 189 10.95 6.37 40.20
N GLU A 190 11.36 5.11 40.21
CA GLU A 190 11.34 4.25 39.04
C GLU A 190 10.14 3.30 39.08
N ILE A 191 9.32 3.39 38.03
CA ILE A 191 8.21 2.49 37.77
C ILE A 191 8.65 1.52 36.68
N THR A 192 8.60 0.22 36.95
CA THR A 192 8.92 -0.83 35.99
C THR A 192 7.75 -1.79 35.83
N GLY A 193 7.67 -2.46 34.70
CA GLY A 193 6.68 -3.49 34.48
C GLY A 193 6.84 -4.21 33.16
N LYS A 194 6.03 -5.25 32.99
CA LYS A 194 5.88 -6.01 31.74
C LYS A 194 4.41 -6.03 31.37
N ILE A 195 4.10 -5.75 30.13
CA ILE A 195 2.75 -5.79 29.57
C ILE A 195 2.75 -6.70 28.35
N GLN A 196 1.68 -7.46 28.18
CA GLN A 196 1.44 -8.28 27.00
C GLN A 196 -0.03 -8.19 26.61
N PHE A 197 -0.31 -8.14 25.33
CA PHE A 197 -1.68 -8.13 24.79
C PHE A 197 -1.75 -8.65 23.37
N VAL A 198 -2.95 -8.96 22.90
CA VAL A 198 -3.26 -9.31 21.51
C VAL A 198 -4.20 -8.29 20.89
N SER A 199 -4.19 -8.20 19.56
CA SER A 199 -5.15 -7.36 18.81
C SER A 199 -6.54 -7.99 18.80
N ASP A 200 -7.58 -7.16 18.80
CA ASP A 200 -8.96 -7.55 18.54
C ASP A 200 -9.24 -7.76 17.05
N ILE A 201 -8.60 -6.93 16.21
CA ILE A 201 -8.81 -6.86 14.77
C ILE A 201 -7.76 -7.70 14.05
N GLY A 202 -7.93 -9.03 14.07
CA GLY A 202 -7.00 -9.93 13.38
C GLY A 202 -6.10 -10.71 14.32
N THR A 203 -4.82 -10.84 13.97
CA THR A 203 -3.88 -11.70 14.69
C THR A 203 -2.69 -10.90 15.22
N GLY A 204 -1.93 -11.52 16.10
CA GLY A 204 -0.67 -11.00 16.60
C GLY A 204 -0.73 -10.51 18.03
N SER A 205 0.46 -10.35 18.60
CA SER A 205 0.63 -9.95 19.98
C SER A 205 1.75 -8.92 20.13
N ILE A 206 1.64 -8.12 21.18
CA ILE A 206 2.72 -7.22 21.64
C ILE A 206 3.06 -7.58 23.08
N ALA A 207 4.36 -7.71 23.33
CA ALA A 207 4.93 -7.81 24.67
C ALA A 207 5.93 -6.68 24.87
N ALA A 208 5.85 -5.98 25.99
CA ALA A 208 6.77 -4.90 26.31
C ALA A 208 7.20 -4.92 27.76
N GLY A 209 8.50 -4.77 27.98
CA GLY A 209 9.06 -4.37 29.26
C GLY A 209 9.24 -2.86 29.29
N PHE A 210 8.93 -2.22 30.41
CA PHE A 210 9.12 -0.78 30.54
C PHE A 210 9.74 -0.37 31.87
N SER A 211 10.46 0.75 31.83
CA SER A 211 10.97 1.47 32.99
C SER A 211 10.76 2.97 32.75
N ILE A 212 10.16 3.66 33.72
CA ILE A 212 9.89 5.10 33.68
C ILE A 212 10.35 5.72 34.98
N ASN A 213 11.21 6.72 34.90
CA ASN A 213 11.56 7.53 36.07
C ASN A 213 10.60 8.71 36.17
N THR A 214 9.85 8.78 37.25
CA THR A 214 8.77 9.77 37.47
C THR A 214 9.28 11.23 37.64
N ARG A 215 10.51 11.42 38.13
CA ARG A 215 11.10 12.75 38.33
C ARG A 215 11.77 13.28 37.08
N SER A 216 12.63 12.45 36.45
CA SER A 216 13.35 12.87 35.25
C SER A 216 12.53 12.72 33.97
N LEU A 217 11.40 11.98 34.02
CA LEU A 217 10.55 11.58 32.91
C LEU A 217 11.31 10.80 31.81
N ARG A 218 12.45 10.19 32.15
CA ARG A 218 13.16 9.27 31.28
C ARG A 218 12.46 7.94 31.24
N TYR A 219 12.45 7.34 30.05
CA TYR A 219 11.81 6.06 29.84
C TYR A 219 12.70 5.09 29.05
N ARG A 220 12.45 3.81 29.25
CA ARG A 220 12.93 2.70 28.43
C ARG A 220 11.77 1.75 28.19
N PHE A 221 11.58 1.37 26.94
CA PHE A 221 10.68 0.31 26.50
C PHE A 221 11.46 -0.70 25.68
N ASP A 222 11.35 -1.98 26.02
CA ASP A 222 11.83 -3.10 25.22
C ASP A 222 10.58 -3.80 24.65
N VAL A 223 10.35 -3.69 23.33
CA VAL A 223 9.09 -4.04 22.70
C VAL A 223 9.29 -5.14 21.67
N VAL A 224 8.56 -6.23 21.84
CA VAL A 224 8.48 -7.35 20.91
C VAL A 224 7.06 -7.42 20.38
N ALA A 225 6.90 -7.18 19.07
CA ALA A 225 5.65 -7.41 18.36
C ALA A 225 5.81 -8.65 17.48
N GLN A 226 4.78 -9.50 17.43
CA GLN A 226 4.74 -10.71 16.62
C GLN A 226 3.50 -10.67 15.73
N ARG A 227 3.71 -10.46 14.43
CA ARG A 227 2.67 -10.40 13.39
C ARG A 227 1.45 -9.58 13.80
N TYR A 228 1.68 -8.43 14.44
CA TYR A 228 0.60 -7.58 14.94
C TYR A 228 -0.10 -6.89 13.78
N ASP A 229 -1.42 -7.07 13.68
CA ASP A 229 -2.22 -6.57 12.57
C ASP A 229 -2.35 -5.04 12.59
N LEU A 230 -2.14 -4.40 11.45
CA LEU A 230 -2.18 -2.95 11.27
C LEU A 230 -3.56 -2.43 10.82
N LYS A 231 -4.60 -3.28 10.81
CA LYS A 231 -5.95 -2.86 10.36
C LYS A 231 -6.52 -1.68 11.17
N PHE A 232 -6.11 -1.49 12.41
CA PHE A 232 -6.52 -0.31 13.18
C PHE A 232 -6.09 1.00 12.50
N ILE A 233 -4.97 1.01 11.76
CA ILE A 233 -4.49 2.17 10.98
C ILE A 233 -5.46 2.51 9.84
N ALA A 234 -6.16 1.52 9.28
CA ALA A 234 -7.12 1.73 8.22
C ALA A 234 -8.23 2.73 8.60
N GLN A 235 -8.62 2.76 9.87
CA GLN A 235 -9.63 3.70 10.36
C GLN A 235 -9.17 5.15 10.23
N TYR A 236 -7.89 5.42 10.46
CA TYR A 236 -7.29 6.75 10.31
C TYR A 236 -7.03 7.11 8.85
N LEU A 237 -6.69 6.12 8.01
CA LEU A 237 -6.42 6.34 6.59
C LEU A 237 -7.67 6.79 5.81
N LYS A 238 -8.86 6.31 6.20
CA LYS A 238 -10.14 6.67 5.53
C LYS A 238 -10.41 8.17 5.50
N GLU A 239 -9.92 8.92 6.48
CA GLU A 239 -10.05 10.38 6.51
C GLU A 239 -9.03 11.10 5.61
N LEU A 240 -7.95 10.42 5.23
CA LEU A 240 -6.80 11.02 4.56
C LEU A 240 -6.75 10.69 3.07
N MET A 241 -7.31 9.55 2.67
CA MET A 241 -7.17 9.06 1.31
C MET A 241 -8.37 8.20 0.89
N ASN A 242 -8.61 8.19 -0.41
CA ASN A 242 -9.64 7.38 -1.04
C ASN A 242 -9.04 6.03 -1.47
N TYR A 243 -9.32 4.98 -0.70
CA TYR A 243 -8.87 3.61 -0.96
C TYR A 243 -9.97 2.61 -0.57
N GLY A 244 -9.91 1.39 -1.10
CA GLY A 244 -10.88 0.33 -0.82
C GLY A 244 -10.34 -0.77 0.08
N SER A 245 -9.02 -1.04 0.05
CA SER A 245 -8.39 -2.07 0.86
C SER A 245 -7.08 -1.60 1.48
N PHE A 246 -6.87 -1.97 2.74
CA PHE A 246 -5.59 -1.84 3.44
C PHE A 246 -5.40 -3.01 4.37
N ASN A 247 -4.24 -3.62 4.34
CA ASN A 247 -3.79 -4.59 5.33
C ASN A 247 -2.27 -4.50 5.53
N GLY A 248 -1.79 -5.13 6.58
CA GLY A 248 -0.36 -5.21 6.89
C GLY A 248 -0.15 -5.74 8.29
N LYS A 249 1.06 -6.22 8.54
CA LYS A 249 1.50 -6.72 9.84
C LYS A 249 2.81 -6.08 10.22
N VAL A 250 3.05 -5.98 11.52
CA VAL A 250 4.32 -5.51 12.07
C VAL A 250 4.94 -6.56 12.99
N ASP A 251 6.22 -6.78 12.81
CA ASP A 251 7.08 -7.51 13.73
C ASP A 251 8.17 -6.56 14.25
N SER A 252 8.50 -6.67 15.53
CA SER A 252 9.56 -5.87 16.11
C SER A 252 10.26 -6.60 17.24
N ASP A 253 11.55 -6.27 17.39
CA ASP A 253 12.36 -6.52 18.58
C ASP A 253 13.22 -5.28 18.76
N ILE A 254 12.65 -4.26 19.45
CA ILE A 254 13.22 -2.93 19.55
C ILE A 254 13.36 -2.47 20.99
N SER A 255 14.43 -1.77 21.27
CA SER A 255 14.62 -1.00 22.51
C SER A 255 14.45 0.48 22.21
N VAL A 256 13.55 1.13 22.93
CA VAL A 256 13.22 2.56 22.82
C VAL A 256 13.65 3.24 24.11
N ARG A 257 14.46 4.29 24.04
CA ARG A 257 14.89 5.08 25.21
C ARG A 257 14.70 6.55 24.92
N GLY A 258 14.34 7.32 25.94
CA GLY A 258 14.16 8.75 25.75
C GLY A 258 13.63 9.48 26.97
N SER A 259 13.05 10.66 26.73
CA SER A 259 12.41 11.46 27.76
C SER A 259 11.12 12.08 27.27
N PHE A 260 10.06 12.03 28.08
CA PHE A 260 8.79 12.70 27.79
C PHE A 260 8.88 14.24 27.85
N LYS A 261 9.97 14.80 28.38
CA LYS A 261 10.17 16.26 28.41
C LYS A 261 10.38 16.87 27.05
N GLU A 262 10.98 16.12 26.12
CA GLU A 262 11.35 16.59 24.79
C GLU A 262 10.89 15.55 23.74
N GLY A 263 9.98 15.93 22.87
CA GLY A 263 9.39 15.01 21.87
C GLY A 263 10.38 14.42 20.86
N LYS A 264 11.59 14.99 20.70
CA LYS A 264 12.66 14.46 19.85
C LYS A 264 13.67 13.60 20.61
N ASP A 265 13.61 13.56 21.94
CA ASP A 265 14.52 12.77 22.76
C ASP A 265 14.09 11.31 22.77
N ILE A 266 14.27 10.67 21.62
CA ILE A 266 14.01 9.24 21.39
C ILE A 266 15.22 8.60 20.73
N LYS A 267 15.61 7.42 21.22
CA LYS A 267 16.61 6.55 20.59
C LYS A 267 16.02 5.16 20.37
N LEU A 268 16.15 4.67 19.16
CA LEU A 268 15.67 3.35 18.76
C LEU A 268 16.84 2.45 18.37
N PHE A 269 16.77 1.21 18.81
CA PHE A 269 17.74 0.14 18.53
C PHE A 269 16.98 -1.14 18.23
N GLY A 270 17.53 -2.01 17.39
CA GLY A 270 16.96 -3.32 17.14
C GLY A 270 16.34 -3.49 15.77
N LEU A 271 15.41 -4.42 15.66
CA LEU A 271 14.80 -4.84 14.40
C LEU A 271 13.32 -4.40 14.35
N LEU A 272 12.94 -3.75 13.26
CA LEU A 272 11.57 -3.42 12.92
C LEU A 272 11.28 -3.95 11.52
N SER A 273 10.21 -4.72 11.35
CA SER A 273 9.77 -5.15 10.03
C SER A 273 8.25 -4.99 9.87
N PHE A 274 7.86 -4.71 8.63
CA PHE A 274 6.48 -4.72 8.20
C PHE A 274 6.32 -5.81 7.14
N GLU A 275 5.24 -6.59 7.22
CA GLU A 275 4.99 -7.73 6.35
C GLU A 275 3.59 -7.65 5.73
N ASP A 276 3.47 -8.20 4.51
CA ASP A 276 2.20 -8.33 3.78
C ASP A 276 1.41 -7.01 3.73
N VAL A 277 2.13 -5.89 3.45
CA VAL A 277 1.47 -4.58 3.38
C VAL A 277 0.89 -4.38 2.00
N HIS A 278 -0.40 -4.09 1.94
CA HIS A 278 -1.17 -3.85 0.73
C HIS A 278 -2.06 -2.61 0.90
N LEU A 279 -2.06 -1.75 -0.10
CA LEU A 279 -2.91 -0.57 -0.19
C LEU A 279 -3.44 -0.47 -1.61
N GLY A 280 -4.75 -0.55 -1.80
CA GLY A 280 -5.34 -0.59 -3.14
C GLY A 280 -6.80 -0.19 -3.22
N LYS A 281 -7.39 -0.38 -4.39
CA LYS A 281 -8.82 -0.19 -4.66
C LYS A 281 -9.67 -1.26 -4.00
N GLU A 282 -9.22 -2.50 -4.12
CA GLU A 282 -9.87 -3.69 -3.58
C GLU A 282 -8.79 -4.76 -3.31
N PRO A 283 -9.09 -5.82 -2.57
CA PRO A 283 -8.16 -6.91 -2.36
C PRO A 283 -7.68 -7.50 -3.69
N GLY A 284 -6.36 -7.44 -3.93
CA GLY A 284 -5.74 -7.92 -5.17
C GLY A 284 -5.56 -6.85 -6.26
N ASP A 285 -6.13 -5.66 -6.11
CA ASP A 285 -5.88 -4.50 -6.99
C ASP A 285 -5.13 -3.39 -6.23
N ASP A 286 -3.85 -3.65 -5.97
CA ASP A 286 -3.00 -2.76 -5.19
C ASP A 286 -2.50 -1.56 -6.00
N TYR A 287 -2.40 -0.41 -5.34
CA TYR A 287 -1.60 0.73 -5.79
C TYR A 287 -0.17 0.64 -5.32
N ALA A 288 0.01 0.19 -4.08
CA ALA A 288 1.29 -0.07 -3.47
C ALA A 288 1.22 -1.28 -2.54
N ALA A 289 2.21 -2.14 -2.61
CA ALA A 289 2.32 -3.31 -1.75
C ALA A 289 3.79 -3.66 -1.52
N PHE A 290 4.07 -4.44 -0.50
CA PHE A 290 5.34 -5.13 -0.34
C PHE A 290 5.17 -6.38 0.53
N GLY A 291 5.95 -7.41 0.22
CA GLY A 291 5.96 -8.63 1.02
C GLY A 291 6.63 -8.40 2.37
N LYS A 292 7.78 -7.71 2.38
CA LYS A 292 8.49 -7.40 3.62
C LYS A 292 9.40 -6.18 3.49
N VAL A 293 9.40 -5.30 4.48
CA VAL A 293 10.45 -4.30 4.69
C VAL A 293 11.09 -4.52 6.06
N VAL A 294 12.42 -4.46 6.13
CA VAL A 294 13.18 -4.69 7.37
C VAL A 294 14.14 -3.56 7.60
N PHE A 295 14.07 -2.96 8.78
CA PHE A 295 15.00 -1.98 9.29
C PHE A 295 15.80 -2.59 10.45
N ARG A 296 17.10 -2.77 10.27
CA ARG A 296 18.01 -3.16 11.35
C ARG A 296 18.72 -1.91 11.87
N MET A 297 18.17 -1.36 12.95
CA MET A 297 18.61 -0.09 13.52
C MET A 297 19.73 -0.31 14.53
N LYS A 298 20.89 0.33 14.31
CA LYS A 298 22.00 0.36 15.27
C LYS A 298 21.95 1.59 16.16
N ASN A 299 21.54 2.73 15.63
CA ASN A 299 21.26 3.95 16.38
C ASN A 299 20.37 4.85 15.54
N PHE A 300 19.18 5.10 16.02
CA PHE A 300 18.24 6.03 15.41
C PHE A 300 17.91 7.10 16.45
N SER A 301 18.53 8.28 16.35
CA SER A 301 18.44 9.36 17.33
C SER A 301 18.17 10.73 16.66
N PRO A 302 16.89 11.14 16.56
CA PRO A 302 16.53 12.46 16.00
C PRO A 302 17.13 13.65 16.77
N LYS A 303 17.26 13.53 18.10
CA LYS A 303 17.85 14.59 18.94
C LYS A 303 19.34 14.76 18.65
N GLU A 304 20.05 13.67 18.40
CA GLU A 304 21.50 13.68 18.10
C GLU A 304 21.77 13.84 16.60
N HIS A 305 20.72 13.99 15.77
CA HIS A 305 20.84 14.04 14.33
C HIS A 305 21.67 12.88 13.75
N THR A 306 21.42 11.65 14.26
CA THR A 306 22.21 10.46 13.94
C THR A 306 21.32 9.29 13.60
N TYR A 307 21.49 8.74 12.39
CA TYR A 307 20.68 7.64 11.87
C TYR A 307 21.58 6.54 11.31
N ILE A 308 21.82 5.50 12.08
CA ILE A 308 22.69 4.39 11.70
C ILE A 308 21.87 3.11 11.59
N PHE A 309 21.86 2.54 10.39
CA PHE A 309 21.27 1.25 10.09
C PHE A 309 22.35 0.26 9.67
N ASP A 310 22.34 -0.95 10.21
CA ASP A 310 23.18 -2.03 9.69
C ASP A 310 22.68 -2.46 8.32
N SER A 311 21.35 -2.54 8.16
CA SER A 311 20.73 -2.82 6.87
C SER A 311 19.30 -2.28 6.79
N VAL A 312 18.91 -1.94 5.56
CA VAL A 312 17.52 -1.69 5.14
C VAL A 312 17.24 -2.56 3.93
N SER A 313 16.22 -3.40 4.01
CA SER A 313 15.84 -4.28 2.90
C SER A 313 14.35 -4.22 2.62
N LEU A 314 14.00 -4.29 1.34
CA LEU A 314 12.62 -4.27 0.84
C LEU A 314 12.45 -5.45 -0.12
N VAL A 315 11.48 -6.33 0.15
CA VAL A 315 11.27 -7.57 -0.60
C VAL A 315 9.88 -7.55 -1.22
N TYR A 316 9.80 -7.89 -2.50
CA TYR A 316 8.60 -7.86 -3.32
C TYR A 316 7.83 -6.53 -3.26
N PRO A 317 8.49 -5.35 -3.36
CA PRO A 317 7.74 -4.12 -3.48
C PRO A 317 7.00 -4.08 -4.81
N TYR A 318 5.76 -3.64 -4.75
CA TYR A 318 4.91 -3.37 -5.89
C TYR A 318 4.43 -1.93 -5.84
N SER A 319 4.49 -1.24 -6.98
CA SER A 319 3.88 0.08 -7.14
C SER A 319 3.26 0.18 -8.51
N LYS A 320 2.03 0.72 -8.55
CA LYS A 320 1.28 0.96 -9.77
C LYS A 320 0.99 2.44 -9.91
N TYR A 321 1.45 3.02 -11.03
CA TYR A 321 1.09 4.37 -11.43
C TYR A 321 0.12 4.31 -12.61
N GLU A 322 -1.02 4.94 -12.48
CA GLU A 322 -2.06 5.01 -13.50
C GLU A 322 -2.34 6.45 -13.87
N ARG A 323 -2.17 6.76 -15.15
CA ARG A 323 -2.52 8.05 -15.73
C ARG A 323 -3.90 7.98 -16.37
N TYR A 324 -4.75 8.94 -16.08
CA TYR A 324 -6.08 9.12 -16.66
C TYR A 324 -6.11 10.37 -17.56
N ASP A 325 -7.24 10.68 -18.18
CA ASP A 325 -7.34 11.83 -19.10
C ASP A 325 -6.91 13.17 -18.48
N SER A 326 -7.29 13.44 -17.25
CA SER A 326 -7.02 14.70 -16.55
C SER A 326 -6.37 14.58 -15.19
N THR A 327 -6.21 13.36 -14.67
CA THR A 327 -5.70 13.07 -13.33
C THR A 327 -4.83 11.81 -13.36
N ASP A 328 -4.34 11.40 -12.20
CA ASP A 328 -3.65 10.13 -11.98
C ASP A 328 -4.17 9.44 -10.71
N ASN A 329 -3.75 8.19 -10.48
CA ASN A 329 -4.19 7.43 -9.30
C ASN A 329 -3.72 8.05 -7.99
N ILE A 330 -2.60 8.77 -7.96
CA ILE A 330 -2.13 9.45 -6.76
C ILE A 330 -3.05 10.63 -6.44
N GLN A 331 -3.40 11.44 -7.46
CA GLN A 331 -4.36 12.55 -7.30
C GLN A 331 -5.75 12.06 -6.92
N THR A 332 -6.19 10.92 -7.44
CA THR A 332 -7.51 10.36 -7.09
C THR A 332 -7.54 9.78 -5.68
N MET A 333 -6.43 9.21 -5.21
CA MET A 333 -6.31 8.76 -3.82
C MET A 333 -6.27 9.92 -2.83
N PHE A 334 -5.48 10.95 -3.12
CA PHE A 334 -5.17 12.02 -2.17
C PHE A 334 -5.88 13.34 -2.44
N GLY A 335 -6.65 13.45 -3.54
CA GLY A 335 -7.25 14.69 -4.05
C GLY A 335 -6.29 15.48 -4.94
N ALA A 336 -6.86 16.41 -5.74
CA ALA A 336 -6.11 17.18 -6.76
C ALA A 336 -4.94 18.01 -6.19
N ASN A 337 -4.97 18.33 -4.90
CA ASN A 337 -3.92 19.08 -4.19
C ASN A 337 -3.01 18.18 -3.33
N GLY A 338 -3.07 16.87 -3.54
CA GLY A 338 -2.53 15.88 -2.63
C GLY A 338 -3.39 15.74 -1.37
N ALA A 339 -3.21 14.69 -0.57
CA ALA A 339 -3.79 14.64 0.77
C ALA A 339 -3.24 15.86 1.51
N THR A 340 -3.95 16.92 1.41
CA THR A 340 -3.56 18.11 2.12
C THR A 340 -3.81 17.81 3.58
N ILE A 341 -2.71 17.49 4.26
CA ILE A 341 -2.60 17.74 5.71
C ILE A 341 -3.29 19.06 6.05
N SER A 342 -3.37 20.02 5.13
CA SER A 342 -4.11 21.29 5.25
C SER A 342 -5.65 21.17 5.21
N THR A 343 -6.26 20.23 4.50
CA THR A 343 -7.73 20.05 4.55
C THR A 343 -8.18 19.36 5.85
N VAL A 344 -7.34 18.52 6.42
CA VAL A 344 -7.58 17.96 7.75
C VAL A 344 -7.17 18.96 8.85
N GLN A 345 -6.30 19.93 8.55
CA GLN A 345 -5.92 21.03 9.43
C GLN A 345 -7.01 22.08 9.64
N SER A 346 -8.07 22.13 8.82
CA SER A 346 -9.20 23.04 9.05
C SER A 346 -9.94 22.71 10.36
N ASN A 347 -9.74 21.52 10.92
CA ASN A 347 -10.19 21.13 12.26
C ASN A 347 -8.98 20.97 13.18
N LYS A 348 -8.38 22.09 13.58
CA LYS A 348 -7.19 22.15 14.48
C LYS A 348 -7.34 21.43 15.83
N GLU A 349 -8.52 20.95 16.14
CA GLU A 349 -8.87 20.32 17.41
C GLU A 349 -8.93 18.79 17.35
N ARG A 350 -8.94 18.17 16.15
CA ARG A 350 -9.01 16.72 16.02
C ARG A 350 -7.63 16.08 16.04
N PHE A 351 -7.48 15.09 16.89
CA PHE A 351 -6.33 14.18 16.87
C PHE A 351 -6.52 13.14 15.76
N ASN A 352 -5.48 12.91 14.96
CA ASN A 352 -5.42 11.79 14.02
C ASN A 352 -4.02 11.18 14.09
N LEU A 353 -3.94 9.95 14.57
CA LEU A 353 -2.69 9.23 14.78
C LEU A 353 -1.84 9.14 13.50
N VAL A 354 -2.46 8.90 12.35
CA VAL A 354 -1.74 8.79 11.07
C VAL A 354 -1.17 10.14 10.65
N ILE A 355 -1.88 11.25 10.89
CA ILE A 355 -1.36 12.61 10.62
C ILE A 355 -0.16 12.90 11.53
N GLU A 356 -0.24 12.58 12.80
CA GLU A 356 0.88 12.81 13.72
C GLU A 356 2.09 11.94 13.34
N ILE A 357 1.87 10.69 12.97
CA ILE A 357 2.93 9.82 12.41
C ILE A 357 3.48 10.41 11.12
N ALA A 358 2.63 10.85 10.18
CA ALA A 358 3.06 11.43 8.91
C ALA A 358 3.84 12.75 9.12
N ARG A 359 3.41 13.60 10.03
CA ARG A 359 4.14 14.81 10.44
C ARG A 359 5.51 14.48 11.02
N TYR A 360 5.55 13.47 11.89
CA TYR A 360 6.79 13.00 12.49
C TYR A 360 7.73 12.40 11.44
N ILE A 361 7.21 11.56 10.54
CA ILE A 361 7.98 11.01 9.41
C ILE A 361 8.50 12.13 8.51
N LYS A 362 7.68 13.13 8.14
CA LYS A 362 8.11 14.29 7.35
C LYS A 362 9.23 15.06 8.04
N LEU A 363 9.10 15.27 9.34
CA LEU A 363 10.13 15.91 10.15
C LEU A 363 11.42 15.08 10.16
N LEU A 364 11.30 13.75 10.33
CA LEU A 364 12.45 12.83 10.31
C LEU A 364 13.10 12.78 8.93
N VAL A 365 12.35 12.74 7.85
CA VAL A 365 12.90 12.75 6.47
C VAL A 365 13.67 14.04 6.20
N ASN A 366 13.09 15.18 6.56
CA ASN A 366 13.77 16.48 6.42
C ASN A 366 15.04 16.58 7.25
N ASP A 367 15.05 15.96 8.42
CA ASP A 367 16.19 15.92 9.32
C ASP A 367 17.24 14.90 8.84
N PHE A 368 16.82 13.75 8.34
CA PHE A 368 17.68 12.66 7.89
C PHE A 368 18.72 13.12 6.87
N PHE A 369 18.30 13.79 5.81
CA PHE A 369 19.21 14.24 4.76
C PHE A 369 20.16 15.36 5.21
N LYS A 370 19.78 16.12 6.24
CA LYS A 370 20.64 17.16 6.87
C LYS A 370 21.58 16.57 7.92
N SER A 371 21.23 15.45 8.50
CA SER A 371 21.88 14.79 9.63
C SER A 371 22.99 13.84 9.18
N TYR A 372 23.68 13.25 10.14
CA TYR A 372 24.57 12.12 9.87
C TYR A 372 23.75 10.84 9.68
N TYR A 373 23.89 10.21 8.53
CA TYR A 373 23.29 8.90 8.26
C TYR A 373 24.31 7.91 7.72
N LYS A 374 24.08 6.65 8.09
CA LYS A 374 24.84 5.51 7.59
C LYS A 374 23.91 4.32 7.42
N ILE A 375 23.93 3.73 6.25
CA ILE A 375 23.23 2.48 5.94
C ILE A 375 24.30 1.50 5.47
N GLY A 376 24.56 0.44 6.25
CA GLY A 376 25.58 -0.54 5.94
C GLY A 376 25.26 -1.31 4.66
N ARG A 377 23.99 -1.69 4.47
CA ARG A 377 23.48 -2.32 3.25
C ARG A 377 22.06 -1.83 2.97
N LEU A 378 21.84 -1.34 1.77
CA LEU A 378 20.50 -1.05 1.23
C LEU A 378 20.20 -2.04 0.10
N ALA A 379 19.08 -2.75 0.17
CA ALA A 379 18.72 -3.72 -0.84
C ALA A 379 17.22 -3.73 -1.12
N LEU A 380 16.85 -3.88 -2.39
CA LEU A 380 15.49 -4.13 -2.85
C LEU A 380 15.52 -5.39 -3.72
N TYR A 381 14.62 -6.32 -3.44
CA TYR A 381 14.57 -7.63 -4.09
C TYR A 381 13.20 -7.86 -4.74
N HIS A 382 13.23 -8.32 -6.00
CA HIS A 382 12.03 -8.74 -6.73
C HIS A 382 10.92 -7.70 -6.78
N GLY A 383 11.29 -6.41 -6.93
CA GLY A 383 10.31 -5.34 -7.07
C GLY A 383 9.55 -5.43 -8.39
N LYS A 384 8.35 -4.86 -8.42
CA LYS A 384 7.57 -4.66 -9.63
C LYS A 384 7.04 -3.23 -9.66
N LEU A 385 7.38 -2.48 -10.70
CA LEU A 385 6.82 -1.16 -10.97
C LEU A 385 5.95 -1.26 -12.21
N GLN A 386 4.69 -0.88 -12.13
CA GLN A 386 3.74 -0.92 -13.23
C GLN A 386 3.28 0.48 -13.59
N TYR A 387 3.37 0.83 -14.86
CA TYR A 387 2.85 2.06 -15.42
C TYR A 387 1.75 1.76 -16.41
N ASN A 388 0.58 2.37 -16.21
CA ASN A 388 -0.57 2.29 -17.11
C ASN A 388 -0.96 3.72 -17.54
N ASP A 389 -1.13 3.95 -18.84
CA ASP A 389 -1.66 5.20 -19.37
C ASP A 389 -2.99 4.94 -20.07
N PHE A 390 -4.07 5.40 -19.46
CA PHE A 390 -5.44 5.33 -19.97
C PHE A 390 -5.86 6.61 -20.72
N SER A 391 -5.00 7.62 -20.80
CA SER A 391 -5.28 8.86 -21.51
C SER A 391 -5.14 8.74 -23.04
N LEU A 392 -4.60 7.62 -23.51
CA LEU A 392 -4.42 7.33 -24.92
C LEU A 392 -5.69 6.73 -25.54
N ALA A 393 -5.74 6.66 -26.88
CA ALA A 393 -6.81 5.97 -27.60
C ALA A 393 -6.87 4.47 -27.25
N GLU A 394 -5.72 3.90 -26.89
CA GLU A 394 -5.56 2.53 -26.41
C GLU A 394 -4.70 2.56 -25.16
N LYS A 395 -5.02 1.71 -24.17
CA LYS A 395 -4.24 1.60 -22.95
C LYS A 395 -2.78 1.26 -23.26
N PHE A 396 -1.87 2.07 -22.74
CA PHE A 396 -0.45 1.70 -22.67
C PHE A 396 -0.17 1.05 -21.32
N SER A 397 0.59 -0.04 -21.31
CA SER A 397 1.03 -0.70 -20.10
C SER A 397 2.48 -1.16 -20.25
N MET A 398 3.29 -0.86 -19.25
CA MET A 398 4.69 -1.29 -19.17
C MET A 398 5.02 -1.61 -17.72
N SER A 399 5.82 -2.64 -17.49
CA SER A 399 6.31 -2.95 -16.15
C SER A 399 7.82 -3.20 -16.11
N LEU A 400 8.43 -2.75 -15.04
CA LEU A 400 9.75 -3.15 -14.59
C LEU A 400 9.58 -4.35 -13.66
N ASN A 401 10.10 -5.54 -14.06
CA ASN A 401 9.89 -6.78 -13.33
C ASN A 401 10.89 -7.87 -13.75
N PRO A 402 11.66 -8.48 -12.82
CA PRO A 402 11.83 -8.05 -11.43
C PRO A 402 12.79 -6.87 -11.31
N VAL A 403 12.56 -5.99 -10.33
CA VAL A 403 13.48 -4.90 -9.97
C VAL A 403 14.37 -5.35 -8.81
N PHE A 404 15.67 -5.09 -8.95
CA PHE A 404 16.67 -5.23 -7.90
C PHE A 404 17.40 -3.91 -7.71
N LEU A 405 17.65 -3.52 -6.47
CA LEU A 405 18.49 -2.38 -6.14
C LEU A 405 19.44 -2.78 -5.02
N TYR A 406 20.71 -2.43 -5.18
CA TYR A 406 21.75 -2.68 -4.21
C TYR A 406 22.60 -1.44 -3.99
N ALA A 407 22.90 -1.16 -2.74
CA ALA A 407 23.91 -0.20 -2.37
C ALA A 407 24.62 -0.67 -1.10
N ASP A 408 25.93 -0.77 -1.17
CA ASP A 408 26.75 -1.11 0.00
C ASP A 408 27.33 0.18 0.59
N SER A 409 27.12 0.35 1.89
CA SER A 409 27.72 1.43 2.68
C SER A 409 27.41 2.85 2.19
N VAL A 410 26.12 3.20 2.15
CA VAL A 410 25.70 4.59 1.98
C VAL A 410 25.98 5.34 3.29
N ASP A 411 27.04 6.11 3.33
CA ASP A 411 27.53 6.80 4.53
C ASP A 411 27.81 8.26 4.19
N LYS A 412 27.15 9.19 4.89
CA LYS A 412 27.29 10.63 4.65
C LYS A 412 28.72 11.15 4.85
N ASN A 413 29.53 10.46 5.64
CA ASN A 413 30.93 10.84 5.85
C ASN A 413 31.88 10.35 4.74
N ARG A 414 31.40 9.48 3.85
CA ARG A 414 32.18 9.04 2.67
C ARG A 414 31.94 9.97 1.50
N SER A 415 32.94 10.11 0.66
CA SER A 415 32.85 10.92 -0.58
C SER A 415 32.24 10.15 -1.76
N HIS A 416 32.02 8.86 -1.62
CA HIS A 416 31.53 8.01 -2.70
C HIS A 416 30.58 6.94 -2.18
N ALA A 417 29.41 6.84 -2.82
CA ALA A 417 28.46 5.75 -2.68
C ALA A 417 28.06 5.27 -4.08
N GLN A 418 27.90 3.96 -4.23
CA GLN A 418 27.50 3.36 -5.49
C GLN A 418 26.17 2.61 -5.31
N LEU A 419 25.25 2.87 -6.21
CA LEU A 419 23.95 2.20 -6.29
C LEU A 419 23.85 1.48 -7.62
N LEU A 420 23.42 0.23 -7.57
CA LEU A 420 23.14 -0.59 -8.75
C LEU A 420 21.66 -0.94 -8.78
N LEU A 421 20.98 -0.54 -9.86
CA LEU A 421 19.62 -0.97 -10.16
C LEU A 421 19.65 -1.87 -11.38
N MET A 422 18.94 -3.00 -11.30
CA MET A 422 18.72 -3.92 -12.42
C MET A 422 17.24 -4.29 -12.50
N SER A 423 16.72 -4.35 -13.72
CA SER A 423 15.33 -4.80 -13.91
C SER A 423 15.14 -5.45 -15.28
N GLY A 424 14.24 -6.42 -15.35
CA GLY A 424 13.60 -6.80 -16.58
C GLY A 424 12.58 -5.74 -17.01
N LEU A 425 12.28 -5.69 -18.29
CA LEU A 425 11.23 -4.89 -18.91
C LEU A 425 10.24 -5.83 -19.58
N ASP A 426 9.01 -5.89 -19.07
CA ASP A 426 7.98 -6.72 -19.70
C ASP A 426 7.45 -6.07 -20.99
N PRO A 427 7.24 -6.84 -22.10
CA PRO A 427 7.46 -8.28 -22.25
C PRO A 427 8.90 -8.66 -22.61
N TYR A 428 9.73 -7.73 -23.04
CA TYR A 428 11.13 -7.98 -23.46
C TYR A 428 12.01 -6.78 -23.17
N GLY A 429 13.21 -7.07 -22.74
CA GLY A 429 14.24 -6.10 -22.49
C GLY A 429 14.74 -6.14 -21.04
N ASP A 430 15.83 -5.45 -20.82
CA ASP A 430 16.37 -5.24 -19.48
C ASP A 430 16.96 -3.84 -19.34
N ILE A 431 17.04 -3.38 -18.10
CA ILE A 431 17.67 -2.13 -17.72
C ILE A 431 18.66 -2.36 -16.58
N ARG A 432 19.84 -1.74 -16.71
CA ARG A 432 20.84 -1.65 -15.66
C ARG A 432 21.27 -0.21 -15.50
N ILE A 433 21.27 0.28 -14.26
CA ILE A 433 21.67 1.63 -13.89
C ILE A 433 22.69 1.55 -12.77
N CYS A 434 23.87 2.16 -12.98
CA CYS A 434 24.88 2.37 -11.97
C CYS A 434 24.96 3.86 -11.65
N LEU A 435 24.69 4.22 -10.39
CA LEU A 435 24.76 5.60 -9.93
C LEU A 435 25.89 5.72 -8.90
N GLY A 436 26.94 6.46 -9.27
CA GLY A 436 28.00 6.89 -8.37
C GLY A 436 27.71 8.30 -7.86
N THR A 437 27.54 8.48 -6.57
CA THR A 437 27.21 9.78 -5.99
C THR A 437 28.05 10.09 -4.75
N ASN A 438 28.20 11.38 -4.45
CA ASN A 438 28.76 11.83 -3.21
C ASN A 438 27.61 12.07 -2.19
N PRO A 439 27.48 11.28 -1.13
CA PRO A 439 26.40 11.47 -0.15
C PRO A 439 26.41 12.83 0.57
N ARG A 440 27.54 13.57 0.52
CA ARG A 440 27.62 14.93 1.05
C ARG A 440 27.12 15.98 0.09
N ASP A 441 27.10 15.67 -1.21
CA ASP A 441 26.81 16.63 -2.27
C ASP A 441 26.04 15.96 -3.40
N SER A 442 24.73 16.03 -3.32
CA SER A 442 23.82 15.45 -4.31
C SER A 442 23.85 16.16 -5.69
N ALA A 443 24.51 17.31 -5.79
CA ALA A 443 24.67 18.03 -7.07
C ALA A 443 25.76 17.41 -7.96
N ASN A 444 26.56 16.48 -7.41
CA ASN A 444 27.62 15.79 -8.11
C ASN A 444 27.38 14.30 -8.13
N PHE A 445 27.20 13.75 -9.33
CA PHE A 445 27.02 12.31 -9.52
C PHE A 445 27.49 11.86 -10.91
N ASP A 446 27.79 10.58 -11.02
CA ASP A 446 28.05 9.87 -12.26
C ASP A 446 26.96 8.81 -12.45
N LEU A 447 26.38 8.73 -13.64
CA LEU A 447 25.32 7.79 -13.96
C LEU A 447 25.68 7.04 -15.23
N ASP A 448 25.78 5.72 -15.14
CA ASP A 448 25.91 4.83 -16.29
C ASP A 448 24.63 4.00 -16.40
N TYR A 449 24.06 3.93 -17.60
CA TYR A 449 22.84 3.14 -17.82
C TYR A 449 22.89 2.36 -19.12
N HIS A 450 22.30 1.17 -19.10
CA HIS A 450 22.11 0.29 -20.23
C HIS A 450 20.66 -0.18 -20.26
N LEU A 451 20.00 0.06 -21.37
CA LEU A 451 18.67 -0.43 -21.68
C LEU A 451 18.80 -1.28 -22.94
N ASN A 452 18.51 -2.56 -22.84
CA ASN A 452 18.74 -3.51 -23.91
C ASN A 452 17.42 -4.06 -24.45
N GLN A 453 17.34 -4.18 -25.78
CA GLN A 453 16.31 -4.91 -26.52
C GLN A 453 14.85 -4.55 -26.14
N LEU A 454 14.59 -3.27 -25.81
CA LEU A 454 13.22 -2.81 -25.58
C LEU A 454 12.42 -2.90 -26.88
N SER A 455 11.29 -3.61 -26.86
CA SER A 455 10.41 -3.73 -28.01
C SER A 455 9.76 -2.40 -28.37
N LEU A 456 9.99 -1.86 -29.57
CA LEU A 456 9.37 -0.61 -30.02
C LEU A 456 7.87 -0.72 -30.20
N SER A 457 7.34 -1.90 -30.52
CA SER A 457 5.90 -2.12 -30.68
C SER A 457 5.10 -1.99 -29.37
N GLN A 458 5.77 -2.03 -28.21
CA GLN A 458 5.12 -1.68 -26.93
C GLN A 458 4.59 -0.24 -26.93
N PHE A 459 5.24 0.68 -27.67
CA PHE A 459 4.84 2.08 -27.75
C PHE A 459 3.74 2.34 -28.77
N ASN A 460 3.18 1.30 -29.38
CA ASN A 460 2.11 1.45 -30.37
C ASN A 460 0.91 2.26 -29.89
N PRO A 461 0.45 2.18 -28.64
CA PRO A 461 -0.61 3.05 -28.16
C PRO A 461 -0.29 4.55 -28.33
N TYR A 462 0.96 4.95 -28.06
CA TYR A 462 1.43 6.31 -28.30
C TYR A 462 1.53 6.62 -29.80
N LEU A 463 2.12 5.71 -30.57
CA LEU A 463 2.32 5.88 -32.01
C LEU A 463 0.97 5.95 -32.76
N ILE A 464 0.00 5.14 -32.38
CA ILE A 464 -1.36 5.19 -32.95
C ILE A 464 -2.02 6.51 -32.60
N THR A 465 -1.93 6.94 -31.34
CA THR A 465 -2.55 8.18 -30.88
C THR A 465 -1.96 9.41 -31.55
N TYR A 466 -0.63 9.46 -31.75
CA TYR A 466 0.03 10.67 -32.25
C TYR A 466 0.40 10.65 -33.73
N SER A 467 0.58 9.48 -34.35
CA SER A 467 0.99 9.35 -35.75
C SER A 467 0.08 8.53 -36.62
N SER A 468 -0.83 7.76 -36.05
CA SER A 468 -1.65 6.76 -36.73
C SER A 468 -0.86 5.61 -37.38
N TYR A 469 0.43 5.48 -37.10
CA TYR A 469 1.28 4.43 -37.67
C TYR A 469 1.89 3.59 -36.54
N PRO A 470 1.36 2.40 -36.25
CA PRO A 470 2.01 1.48 -35.33
C PRO A 470 3.28 0.87 -35.93
N LEU A 471 4.17 0.39 -35.10
CA LEU A 471 5.31 -0.42 -35.50
C LEU A 471 4.95 -1.91 -35.41
N ARG A 472 5.31 -2.66 -36.44
CA ARG A 472 5.17 -4.14 -36.47
C ARG A 472 6.29 -4.81 -35.67
N GLY A 473 7.44 -4.18 -35.56
CA GLY A 473 8.61 -4.68 -34.85
C GLY A 473 9.74 -3.66 -34.81
N GLY A 474 10.80 -4.08 -34.20
CA GLY A 474 12.01 -3.30 -33.93
C GLY A 474 12.36 -3.35 -32.46
N SER A 475 13.65 -3.34 -32.16
CA SER A 475 14.14 -3.25 -30.78
C SER A 475 14.99 -2.02 -30.59
N LEU A 476 14.91 -1.43 -29.40
CA LEU A 476 15.71 -0.27 -28.99
C LEU A 476 16.73 -0.71 -27.95
N THR A 477 17.98 -0.34 -28.19
CA THR A 477 19.07 -0.41 -27.23
C THR A 477 19.56 1.01 -26.98
N LEU A 478 19.70 1.39 -25.74
CA LEU A 478 20.17 2.71 -25.34
C LEU A 478 21.15 2.55 -24.19
N HIS A 479 22.35 3.06 -24.38
CA HIS A 479 23.32 3.15 -23.29
C HIS A 479 23.95 4.54 -23.25
N GLY A 480 24.33 4.96 -22.06
CA GLY A 480 24.92 6.25 -21.90
C GLY A 480 25.62 6.44 -20.57
N SER A 481 26.47 7.43 -20.55
CA SER A 481 27.14 7.88 -19.33
C SER A 481 26.92 9.37 -19.12
N TRP A 482 26.58 9.75 -17.90
CA TRP A 482 26.35 11.12 -17.49
C TRP A 482 27.35 11.51 -16.40
N LYS A 483 27.99 12.63 -16.56
CA LYS A 483 28.80 13.27 -15.53
C LYS A 483 28.15 14.58 -15.17
N VAL A 484 27.65 14.65 -13.94
CA VAL A 484 26.98 15.84 -13.41
C VAL A 484 27.86 16.47 -12.35
N ARG A 485 28.21 17.76 -12.54
CA ARG A 485 29.01 18.53 -11.62
C ARG A 485 28.36 19.91 -11.40
N ASN A 486 28.02 20.21 -10.15
CA ASN A 486 27.30 21.44 -9.77
C ASN A 486 26.06 21.69 -10.62
N GLY A 487 25.30 20.62 -10.92
CA GLY A 487 24.13 20.68 -11.77
C GLY A 487 24.41 20.80 -13.28
N SER A 488 25.65 20.98 -13.70
CA SER A 488 26.02 20.94 -15.11
C SER A 488 26.20 19.51 -15.57
N ILE A 489 25.48 19.12 -16.61
CA ILE A 489 25.51 17.78 -17.20
C ILE A 489 26.38 17.75 -18.45
N GLN A 490 27.23 16.74 -18.53
CA GLN A 490 27.89 16.28 -19.76
C GLN A 490 27.53 14.81 -19.91
N SER A 491 26.95 14.44 -21.03
CA SER A 491 26.61 13.05 -21.29
C SER A 491 26.93 12.65 -22.72
N ASN A 492 27.20 11.35 -22.87
CA ASN A 492 27.26 10.68 -24.15
C ASN A 492 26.25 9.53 -24.11
N ASN A 493 25.34 9.49 -25.09
CA ASN A 493 24.31 8.50 -25.17
C ASN A 493 24.28 7.91 -26.56
N HIS A 494 24.31 6.59 -26.64
CA HIS A 494 24.25 5.84 -27.88
C HIS A 494 22.91 5.15 -28.03
N LEU A 495 22.18 5.49 -29.08
CA LEU A 495 20.87 4.96 -29.43
C LEU A 495 20.99 4.05 -30.65
N LEU A 496 20.66 2.77 -30.47
CA LEU A 496 20.56 1.80 -31.56
C LEU A 496 19.14 1.28 -31.66
N ILE A 497 18.52 1.44 -32.81
CA ILE A 497 17.23 0.81 -33.14
C ILE A 497 17.48 -0.21 -34.25
N ASP A 498 17.24 -1.49 -33.94
CA ASP A 498 17.39 -2.58 -34.88
C ASP A 498 16.05 -2.97 -35.51
N LYS A 499 16.06 -3.13 -36.82
CA LYS A 499 14.95 -3.57 -37.67
C LYS A 499 13.59 -2.88 -37.39
N PRO A 500 13.54 -1.54 -37.33
CA PRO A 500 12.26 -0.85 -37.19
C PRO A 500 11.39 -1.10 -38.44
N SER A 501 10.14 -1.46 -38.22
CA SER A 501 9.23 -1.77 -39.34
C SER A 501 7.85 -1.19 -39.04
N LEU A 502 7.37 -0.31 -39.93
CA LEU A 502 6.04 0.27 -39.84
C LEU A 502 4.96 -0.74 -40.22
N ALA A 503 3.87 -0.75 -39.46
CA ALA A 503 2.65 -1.44 -39.82
C ALA A 503 1.76 -0.53 -40.71
N ARG A 504 0.62 -1.08 -41.13
CA ARG A 504 -0.37 -0.33 -41.93
C ARG A 504 -0.98 0.78 -41.07
N ARG A 505 -1.22 1.95 -41.68
CA ARG A 505 -1.87 3.08 -41.02
C ARG A 505 -3.24 2.69 -40.47
N ILE A 506 -3.49 3.01 -39.21
CA ILE A 506 -4.80 2.90 -38.56
C ILE A 506 -5.51 4.24 -38.70
N LYS A 507 -6.79 4.23 -39.12
CA LYS A 507 -7.61 5.44 -39.13
C LYS A 507 -7.82 5.94 -37.69
N ASN A 508 -7.30 7.13 -37.41
CA ASN A 508 -7.55 7.84 -36.16
C ASN A 508 -7.99 9.27 -36.53
N GLU A 509 -9.21 9.64 -36.12
CA GLU A 509 -9.76 10.97 -36.41
C GLU A 509 -9.14 11.99 -35.46
N GLY A 510 -8.67 13.12 -35.97
CA GLY A 510 -8.07 14.22 -35.19
C GLY A 510 -6.55 14.21 -35.05
N VAL A 511 -5.85 13.25 -35.63
CA VAL A 511 -4.38 13.20 -35.56
C VAL A 511 -3.73 13.98 -36.71
N HIS A 512 -2.72 14.80 -36.39
CA HIS A 512 -1.88 15.43 -37.40
C HIS A 512 -1.22 14.39 -38.30
N LYS A 513 -1.34 14.58 -39.61
CA LYS A 513 -0.77 13.66 -40.60
C LYS A 513 0.76 13.80 -40.63
N LEU A 514 1.46 13.10 -39.75
CA LEU A 514 2.90 12.96 -39.82
C LEU A 514 3.24 12.00 -40.97
N PRO A 515 4.16 12.36 -41.88
CA PRO A 515 4.59 11.47 -42.95
C PRO A 515 5.57 10.42 -42.44
N MET A 516 5.14 9.55 -41.50
CA MET A 516 5.99 8.53 -40.85
C MET A 516 6.78 7.65 -41.84
N PRO A 517 6.20 7.20 -42.98
CA PRO A 517 7.00 6.46 -43.96
C PRO A 517 8.18 7.24 -44.50
N LEU A 518 8.04 8.56 -44.73
CA LEU A 518 9.13 9.41 -45.17
C LEU A 518 10.15 9.62 -44.06
N ILE A 519 9.72 9.87 -42.84
CA ILE A 519 10.60 10.01 -41.67
C ILE A 519 11.41 8.73 -41.47
N MET A 520 10.76 7.57 -41.51
CA MET A 520 11.49 6.29 -41.40
C MET A 520 12.46 6.04 -42.55
N ALA A 521 12.08 6.41 -43.77
CA ALA A 521 13.00 6.29 -44.93
C ALA A 521 14.23 7.18 -44.83
N LEU A 522 14.13 8.32 -44.13
CA LEU A 522 15.27 9.23 -43.89
C LEU A 522 16.15 8.78 -42.73
N LEU A 523 15.57 8.10 -41.70
CA LEU A 523 16.26 7.72 -40.48
C LEU A 523 16.95 6.35 -40.58
N VAL A 524 16.41 5.43 -41.41
CA VAL A 524 16.91 4.06 -41.51
C VAL A 524 18.13 4.01 -42.43
N GLU A 525 19.25 3.54 -41.93
CA GLU A 525 20.47 3.36 -42.65
C GLU A 525 20.53 2.02 -43.45
N ASN A 526 21.57 1.85 -44.27
CA ASN A 526 21.83 0.59 -44.96
C ASN A 526 22.08 -0.54 -43.97
N GLY A 527 21.16 -1.48 -43.85
CA GLY A 527 21.15 -2.55 -42.85
C GLY A 527 19.88 -2.60 -42.02
N ASN A 528 18.93 -1.68 -42.21
CA ASN A 528 17.67 -1.55 -41.50
C ASN A 528 17.85 -1.29 -40.00
N PHE A 529 18.76 -0.38 -39.68
CA PHE A 529 18.98 0.09 -38.30
C PHE A 529 19.08 1.62 -38.26
N ILE A 530 18.86 2.20 -37.06
CA ILE A 530 19.05 3.61 -36.73
C ILE A 530 20.10 3.66 -35.64
N ASP A 531 21.24 4.31 -35.90
CA ASP A 531 22.40 4.37 -35.02
C ASP A 531 22.82 5.82 -34.80
N TYR A 532 22.71 6.34 -33.58
CA TYR A 532 22.98 7.73 -33.24
C TYR A 532 23.68 7.91 -31.92
N GLU A 533 24.71 8.78 -31.94
CA GLU A 533 25.31 9.35 -30.74
C GLU A 533 24.59 10.66 -30.37
N ILE A 534 24.08 10.73 -29.12
CA ILE A 534 23.30 11.85 -28.63
C ILE A 534 24.03 12.50 -27.45
N PRO A 535 24.94 13.47 -27.72
CA PRO A 535 25.56 14.22 -26.65
C PRO A 535 24.53 15.18 -26.03
N ILE A 536 24.37 15.15 -24.70
CA ILE A 536 23.52 16.07 -23.96
C ILE A 536 24.41 16.91 -23.07
N THR A 537 24.28 18.23 -23.18
CA THR A 537 24.89 19.21 -22.29
C THR A 537 23.85 20.18 -21.78
N GLY A 538 23.94 20.62 -20.54
CA GLY A 538 22.97 21.54 -19.97
C GLY A 538 23.13 21.71 -18.47
N ASN A 539 22.20 22.42 -17.85
CA ASN A 539 22.15 22.61 -16.41
C ASN A 539 20.83 22.07 -15.86
N LEU A 540 20.90 21.08 -14.97
CA LEU A 540 19.74 20.43 -14.36
C LEU A 540 18.90 21.37 -13.48
N HIS A 541 19.47 22.47 -13.01
CA HIS A 541 18.76 23.50 -12.24
C HIS A 541 17.98 24.48 -13.12
N HIS A 542 18.10 24.37 -14.45
CA HIS A 542 17.39 25.25 -15.38
C HIS A 542 16.03 24.63 -15.74
N PRO A 543 14.87 25.30 -15.46
CA PRO A 543 13.55 24.74 -15.71
C PRO A 543 13.20 24.53 -17.20
N LYS A 544 14.07 24.89 -18.11
CA LYS A 544 13.92 24.72 -19.57
C LYS A 544 14.47 23.40 -20.13
N PHE A 545 14.94 22.51 -19.27
CA PHE A 545 15.43 21.19 -19.70
C PHE A 545 14.23 20.27 -19.95
N HIS A 546 13.71 20.25 -21.16
CA HIS A 546 12.61 19.37 -21.54
C HIS A 546 13.09 18.28 -22.50
N LEU A 547 12.62 17.04 -22.29
CA LEU A 547 12.88 15.91 -23.19
C LEU A 547 12.51 16.22 -24.64
N LYS A 548 11.52 17.10 -24.86
CA LYS A 548 11.11 17.62 -26.16
C LYS A 548 12.25 18.37 -26.87
N ASP A 549 13.06 19.12 -26.13
CA ASP A 549 14.17 19.90 -26.72
C ASP A 549 15.31 18.97 -27.15
N ILE A 550 15.52 17.87 -26.42
CA ILE A 550 16.44 16.79 -26.80
C ILE A 550 16.01 16.15 -28.13
N LEU A 551 14.73 15.80 -28.23
CA LEU A 551 14.16 15.22 -29.46
C LEU A 551 14.26 16.20 -30.62
N ILE A 552 14.04 17.49 -30.42
CA ILE A 552 14.18 18.53 -31.43
C ILE A 552 15.67 18.68 -31.85
N HIS A 553 16.60 18.69 -30.91
CA HIS A 553 18.03 18.73 -31.20
C HIS A 553 18.53 17.48 -31.93
N VAL A 554 18.01 16.31 -31.61
CA VAL A 554 18.29 15.06 -32.34
C VAL A 554 17.75 15.17 -33.76
N LEU A 555 16.53 15.65 -33.95
CA LEU A 555 15.97 15.87 -35.28
C LEU A 555 16.71 16.95 -36.05
N GLU A 556 17.11 18.06 -35.44
CA GLU A 556 17.93 19.12 -36.04
C GLU A 556 19.30 18.59 -36.44
N ASN A 557 19.97 17.78 -35.64
CA ASN A 557 21.24 17.16 -35.99
C ASN A 557 21.12 16.15 -37.14
N ILE A 558 19.98 15.44 -37.23
CA ILE A 558 19.67 14.54 -38.33
C ILE A 558 19.42 15.32 -39.64
N PHE A 559 18.69 16.44 -39.58
CA PHE A 559 18.33 17.23 -40.78
C PHE A 559 19.44 18.23 -41.19
N VAL A 560 20.32 18.65 -40.31
CA VAL A 560 21.38 19.65 -40.57
C VAL A 560 22.70 19.02 -40.97
N LYS A 561 22.99 17.75 -40.66
CA LYS A 561 24.15 17.02 -41.22
C LYS A 561 23.74 16.43 -42.55
N PRO A 562 24.20 17.00 -43.69
CA PRO A 562 23.93 16.37 -44.97
C PRO A 562 24.59 14.99 -44.98
N PRO A 563 23.84 13.92 -45.34
CA PRO A 563 24.41 12.59 -45.45
C PRO A 563 25.50 12.63 -46.52
N ALA A 564 26.72 12.23 -46.15
CA ALA A 564 27.89 12.18 -47.04
C ALA A 564 27.80 11.07 -48.10
N VAL A 565 26.64 10.46 -48.32
CA VAL A 565 26.41 9.40 -49.29
C VAL A 565 25.12 9.66 -50.06
N SER A 566 25.20 9.67 -51.37
CA SER A 566 24.11 9.78 -52.32
C SER A 566 23.04 8.72 -52.07
N TYR A 567 21.91 9.11 -51.51
CA TYR A 567 20.72 8.26 -51.33
C TYR A 567 20.10 7.97 -52.69
N HIS A 568 20.39 6.81 -53.23
CA HIS A 568 19.56 6.23 -54.26
C HIS A 568 18.31 5.63 -53.59
N PHE A 569 17.15 6.22 -53.93
CA PHE A 569 15.82 5.70 -53.59
C PHE A 569 15.69 4.23 -53.98
N LEU A 570 15.85 3.32 -53.05
CA LEU A 570 15.59 1.90 -53.19
C LEU A 570 14.33 1.48 -52.42
N VAL A 571 13.24 2.25 -52.53
CA VAL A 571 11.92 1.90 -51.99
C VAL A 571 11.33 0.65 -52.65
N LYS A 572 11.91 0.16 -53.74
CA LYS A 572 11.39 -0.95 -54.53
C LYS A 572 11.95 -2.35 -54.20
N LYS A 573 12.93 -2.48 -53.30
CA LYS A 573 13.58 -3.79 -53.05
C LYS A 573 13.43 -4.37 -51.67
N ILE A 574 12.68 -3.75 -50.76
CA ILE A 574 12.41 -4.28 -49.44
C ILE A 574 11.27 -5.33 -49.46
N GLU A 575 10.59 -5.50 -50.57
CA GLU A 575 9.48 -6.45 -50.71
C GLU A 575 9.89 -7.88 -51.13
N THR A 576 11.12 -8.17 -51.36
CA THR A 576 11.48 -9.48 -51.93
C THR A 576 12.58 -10.18 -51.13
N LYS A 577 12.16 -10.99 -50.21
CA LYS A 577 12.57 -12.33 -49.81
C LYS A 577 12.14 -12.56 -48.37
N ARG A 578 10.86 -12.80 -48.17
CA ARG A 578 10.35 -13.49 -47.02
C ARG A 578 9.94 -14.90 -47.47
N GLU A 579 10.42 -15.92 -46.77
CA GLU A 579 9.72 -17.16 -46.67
C GLU A 579 8.37 -16.84 -46.01
N GLU A 580 7.32 -16.82 -46.82
CA GLU A 580 5.99 -16.39 -46.44
C GLU A 580 5.26 -17.52 -45.73
N THR A 581 5.43 -17.66 -44.46
CA THR A 581 4.31 -18.09 -43.63
C THR A 581 3.37 -16.87 -43.55
N VAL A 582 2.40 -16.77 -44.43
CA VAL A 582 1.42 -15.67 -44.40
C VAL A 582 0.51 -15.93 -43.18
N PRO A 583 0.63 -15.17 -42.08
CA PRO A 583 -0.29 -15.32 -40.96
C PRO A 583 -1.67 -14.83 -41.38
N LEU A 584 -2.71 -15.48 -40.87
CA LEU A 584 -4.07 -14.90 -40.95
C LEU A 584 -4.13 -13.75 -39.96
N GLN A 585 -4.71 -12.64 -40.39
CA GLN A 585 -4.90 -11.45 -39.60
C GLN A 585 -6.38 -11.30 -39.24
N TRP A 586 -6.68 -11.15 -37.97
CA TRP A 586 -8.01 -10.85 -37.48
C TRP A 586 -8.03 -9.42 -36.94
N GLU A 587 -8.98 -8.62 -37.36
CA GLU A 587 -9.26 -7.36 -36.66
C GLU A 587 -9.73 -7.65 -35.24
N THR A 588 -9.36 -6.79 -34.29
CA THR A 588 -9.72 -6.95 -32.90
C THR A 588 -11.22 -7.05 -32.71
N GLY A 589 -11.67 -7.98 -31.89
CA GLY A 589 -13.08 -8.24 -31.62
C GLY A 589 -13.86 -8.88 -32.78
N ARG A 590 -13.23 -9.20 -33.91
CA ARG A 590 -13.91 -9.72 -35.11
C ARG A 590 -13.49 -11.14 -35.48
N SER A 591 -14.42 -11.88 -36.08
CA SER A 591 -14.23 -13.21 -36.62
C SER A 591 -14.35 -13.30 -38.15
N LEU A 592 -14.30 -12.15 -38.85
CA LEU A 592 -14.38 -12.09 -40.31
C LEU A 592 -12.98 -12.00 -40.94
N LEU A 593 -12.74 -12.73 -42.01
CA LEU A 593 -11.51 -12.71 -42.78
C LEU A 593 -11.61 -11.79 -44.00
N ASP A 594 -10.52 -11.15 -44.33
CA ASP A 594 -10.37 -10.39 -45.58
C ASP A 594 -10.55 -11.32 -46.82
N PRO A 595 -11.09 -10.84 -47.94
CA PRO A 595 -11.24 -11.61 -49.17
C PRO A 595 -9.91 -12.23 -49.68
N LYS A 596 -8.77 -11.60 -49.47
CA LYS A 596 -7.44 -12.14 -49.82
C LYS A 596 -7.09 -13.36 -48.97
N GLN A 597 -7.34 -13.30 -47.69
CA GLN A 597 -7.10 -14.35 -46.71
C GLN A 597 -8.07 -15.52 -46.96
N THR A 598 -9.30 -15.24 -47.29
CA THR A 598 -10.28 -16.27 -47.72
C THR A 598 -9.79 -17.06 -48.92
N LYS A 599 -9.25 -16.36 -49.94
CA LYS A 599 -8.64 -17.04 -51.13
C LYS A 599 -7.44 -17.90 -50.72
N TYR A 600 -6.62 -17.42 -49.76
CA TYR A 600 -5.46 -18.15 -49.26
C TYR A 600 -5.88 -19.43 -48.54
N ILE A 601 -6.88 -19.41 -47.66
CA ILE A 601 -7.41 -20.61 -46.99
C ILE A 601 -7.99 -21.59 -48.00
N HIS A 602 -8.69 -21.13 -49.02
CA HIS A 602 -9.19 -21.99 -50.09
C HIS A 602 -8.07 -22.73 -50.84
N ARG A 603 -6.92 -22.07 -51.10
CA ARG A 603 -5.72 -22.71 -51.67
C ARG A 603 -5.13 -23.75 -50.75
N LEU A 604 -5.03 -23.45 -49.44
CA LEU A 604 -4.55 -24.40 -48.44
C LEU A 604 -5.48 -25.63 -48.33
N ALA A 605 -6.79 -25.43 -48.34
CA ALA A 605 -7.77 -26.51 -48.34
C ALA A 605 -7.62 -27.42 -49.60
N ALA A 606 -7.34 -26.81 -50.77
CA ALA A 606 -7.08 -27.57 -51.99
C ALA A 606 -5.75 -28.35 -51.94
N LEU A 607 -4.71 -27.79 -51.32
CA LEU A 607 -3.44 -28.50 -51.12
C LEU A 607 -3.59 -29.66 -50.13
N LEU A 608 -4.33 -29.48 -49.04
CA LEU A 608 -4.64 -30.56 -48.10
C LEU A 608 -5.44 -31.68 -48.75
N ALA A 609 -6.39 -31.34 -49.59
CA ALA A 609 -7.20 -32.36 -50.32
C ALA A 609 -6.32 -33.21 -51.22
N LYS A 610 -5.28 -32.63 -51.84
CA LYS A 610 -4.32 -33.37 -52.71
C LYS A 610 -3.32 -34.23 -51.91
N ASN A 611 -3.06 -33.91 -50.66
CA ASN A 611 -2.06 -34.59 -49.82
C ASN A 611 -2.71 -35.19 -48.57
N PRO A 612 -3.15 -36.50 -48.62
CA PRO A 612 -3.88 -37.11 -47.52
C PRO A 612 -3.11 -37.17 -46.18
N LYS A 613 -1.80 -37.20 -46.22
CA LYS A 613 -0.92 -37.26 -45.05
C LYS A 613 -0.62 -35.88 -44.42
N ALA A 614 -1.08 -34.79 -45.05
CA ALA A 614 -0.83 -33.43 -44.54
C ALA A 614 -1.88 -32.97 -43.55
N SER A 615 -1.47 -32.15 -42.60
CA SER A 615 -2.31 -31.44 -41.62
C SER A 615 -1.96 -29.97 -41.54
N LEU A 616 -2.90 -29.15 -41.13
CA LEU A 616 -2.65 -27.75 -40.77
C LEU A 616 -2.60 -27.61 -39.26
N GLN A 617 -1.53 -26.98 -38.81
CA GLN A 617 -1.38 -26.60 -37.41
C GLN A 617 -1.40 -25.06 -37.33
N ILE A 618 -2.35 -24.53 -36.54
CA ILE A 618 -2.50 -23.07 -36.34
C ILE A 618 -2.00 -22.72 -34.94
N TYR A 619 -1.19 -21.69 -34.88
CA TYR A 619 -0.68 -21.10 -33.68
C TYR A 619 -1.27 -19.71 -33.54
N PRO A 620 -2.33 -19.53 -32.69
CA PRO A 620 -2.90 -18.21 -32.43
C PRO A 620 -1.94 -17.35 -31.61
N GLU A 621 -1.66 -16.16 -32.11
CA GLU A 621 -0.92 -15.11 -31.41
C GLU A 621 -1.87 -13.94 -31.24
N GLU A 622 -2.40 -13.76 -30.02
CA GLU A 622 -3.40 -12.74 -29.71
C GLU A 622 -2.95 -11.84 -28.57
N TYR A 623 -3.26 -10.56 -28.68
CA TYR A 623 -3.18 -9.64 -27.56
C TYR A 623 -4.49 -9.73 -26.77
N VAL A 624 -4.56 -10.70 -25.86
CA VAL A 624 -5.79 -11.13 -25.17
C VAL A 624 -6.47 -9.99 -24.42
N GLU A 625 -5.69 -9.16 -23.73
CA GLU A 625 -6.22 -8.03 -22.98
C GLU A 625 -6.88 -7.00 -23.89
N ARG A 626 -6.33 -6.75 -25.07
CA ARG A 626 -6.92 -5.84 -26.05
C ARG A 626 -8.18 -6.40 -26.69
N GLU A 627 -8.21 -7.70 -26.96
CA GLU A 627 -9.43 -8.38 -27.45
C GLU A 627 -10.55 -8.25 -26.41
N LYS A 628 -10.27 -8.52 -25.14
CA LYS A 628 -11.23 -8.38 -24.04
C LYS A 628 -11.67 -6.92 -23.85
N GLU A 629 -10.76 -5.96 -23.92
CA GLU A 629 -11.09 -4.53 -23.83
C GLU A 629 -12.02 -4.09 -24.97
N SER A 630 -11.74 -4.51 -26.21
CA SER A 630 -12.61 -4.23 -27.34
C SER A 630 -14.02 -4.81 -27.18
N LEU A 631 -14.11 -6.04 -26.68
CA LEU A 631 -15.40 -6.69 -26.37
C LEU A 631 -16.12 -5.96 -25.24
N LEU A 632 -15.40 -5.53 -24.20
CA LEU A 632 -15.94 -4.74 -23.09
C LEU A 632 -16.60 -3.45 -23.58
N PHE A 633 -15.90 -2.69 -24.39
CA PHE A 633 -16.46 -1.45 -24.96
C PHE A 633 -17.63 -1.71 -25.89
N PHE A 634 -17.55 -2.76 -26.70
CA PHE A 634 -18.68 -3.13 -27.57
C PHE A 634 -19.93 -3.47 -26.75
N GLU A 635 -19.84 -4.31 -25.72
CA GLU A 635 -20.99 -4.68 -24.89
C GLU A 635 -21.52 -3.48 -24.09
N ALA A 636 -20.66 -2.61 -23.59
CA ALA A 636 -21.08 -1.38 -22.91
C ALA A 636 -21.80 -0.41 -23.84
N LYS A 637 -21.26 -0.17 -25.05
CA LYS A 637 -21.90 0.64 -26.09
C LYS A 637 -23.24 0.03 -26.57
N LYS A 638 -23.32 -1.29 -26.65
CA LYS A 638 -24.55 -2.01 -26.97
C LYS A 638 -25.64 -1.80 -25.90
N ASN A 639 -25.28 -1.89 -24.62
CA ASN A 639 -26.21 -1.60 -23.53
C ASN A 639 -26.73 -0.15 -23.60
N TYR A 640 -25.84 0.81 -23.83
CA TYR A 640 -26.21 2.21 -24.02
C TYR A 640 -27.14 2.40 -25.26
N PHE A 641 -26.83 1.76 -26.38
CA PHE A 641 -27.61 1.84 -27.60
C PHE A 641 -29.03 1.29 -27.41
N LEU A 642 -29.17 0.15 -26.72
CA LEU A 642 -30.47 -0.43 -26.38
C LEU A 642 -31.25 0.48 -25.43
N PHE A 643 -30.60 1.03 -24.43
CA PHE A 643 -31.17 2.00 -23.50
C PHE A 643 -31.69 3.25 -24.24
N SER A 644 -30.90 3.83 -25.16
CA SER A 644 -31.28 5.03 -25.93
C SER A 644 -32.48 4.82 -26.85
N LYS A 645 -32.73 3.57 -27.27
CA LYS A 645 -33.87 3.19 -28.07
C LYS A 645 -35.10 2.77 -27.28
N GLY A 646 -35.06 2.77 -25.95
CA GLY A 646 -36.17 2.32 -25.10
C GLY A 646 -36.54 0.86 -25.31
N LYS A 647 -35.63 0.04 -25.86
CA LYS A 647 -35.83 -1.39 -26.13
C LYS A 647 -35.14 -2.23 -25.07
N GLY A 648 -35.89 -3.09 -24.38
CA GLY A 648 -35.33 -4.17 -23.59
C GLY A 648 -34.57 -5.19 -24.47
N ASN A 649 -34.07 -6.29 -23.92
CA ASN A 649 -33.30 -7.33 -24.62
C ASN A 649 -33.87 -7.71 -26.02
N VAL A 650 -33.41 -7.04 -27.06
CA VAL A 650 -33.76 -7.32 -28.45
C VAL A 650 -32.50 -7.74 -29.17
N ASN A 651 -32.63 -8.75 -30.04
CA ASN A 651 -31.53 -9.13 -30.92
C ASN A 651 -31.08 -7.94 -31.78
N VAL A 652 -29.80 -7.57 -31.62
CA VAL A 652 -29.18 -6.46 -32.36
C VAL A 652 -29.00 -6.88 -33.82
N SER A 653 -29.56 -6.10 -34.76
CA SER A 653 -29.37 -6.35 -36.19
C SER A 653 -27.92 -6.08 -36.61
N LYS A 654 -27.49 -6.63 -37.77
CA LYS A 654 -26.16 -6.38 -38.32
C LYS A 654 -25.89 -4.88 -38.52
N ALA A 655 -26.90 -4.14 -38.99
CA ALA A 655 -26.81 -2.68 -39.17
C ALA A 655 -26.67 -1.92 -37.84
N ASP A 656 -27.30 -2.42 -36.77
CA ASP A 656 -27.18 -1.83 -35.47
C ASP A 656 -25.78 -2.15 -34.85
N SER A 657 -25.25 -3.37 -35.04
CA SER A 657 -23.89 -3.71 -34.65
C SER A 657 -22.83 -2.78 -35.28
N GLU A 658 -22.99 -2.48 -36.57
CA GLU A 658 -22.09 -1.54 -37.27
C GLU A 658 -22.17 -0.11 -36.69
N LYS A 659 -23.38 0.34 -36.26
CA LYS A 659 -23.54 1.63 -35.59
C LYS A 659 -22.88 1.65 -34.19
N ILE A 660 -23.05 0.57 -33.44
CA ILE A 660 -22.45 0.41 -32.12
C ILE A 660 -20.92 0.42 -32.22
N GLU A 661 -20.35 -0.29 -33.18
CA GLU A 661 -18.92 -0.30 -33.44
C GLU A 661 -18.35 1.08 -33.78
N LYS A 662 -19.06 1.84 -34.63
CA LYS A 662 -18.62 3.17 -35.04
C LYS A 662 -18.79 4.24 -33.96
N MET A 663 -19.50 3.95 -32.87
CA MET A 663 -19.70 4.89 -31.78
C MET A 663 -18.35 5.13 -31.08
N SER A 664 -17.99 6.40 -30.91
CA SER A 664 -16.78 6.77 -30.19
C SER A 664 -16.89 6.35 -28.72
N GLU A 665 -15.82 5.84 -28.15
CA GLU A 665 -15.71 5.55 -26.71
C GLU A 665 -15.77 6.82 -25.87
N ARG A 666 -15.40 7.97 -26.46
CA ARG A 666 -15.46 9.31 -25.87
C ARG A 666 -16.72 10.10 -26.25
N ASP A 667 -17.76 9.42 -26.76
CA ASP A 667 -19.06 10.06 -27.03
C ASP A 667 -19.60 10.66 -25.72
N PRO A 668 -19.99 11.96 -25.71
CA PRO A 668 -20.45 12.63 -24.50
C PRO A 668 -21.68 11.99 -23.87
N PHE A 669 -22.61 11.48 -24.68
CA PHE A 669 -23.85 10.86 -24.20
C PHE A 669 -23.58 9.47 -23.64
N PHE A 670 -22.70 8.70 -24.27
CA PHE A 670 -22.22 7.41 -23.74
C PHE A 670 -21.48 7.60 -22.42
N THR A 671 -20.59 8.58 -22.34
CA THR A 671 -19.87 8.92 -21.12
C THR A 671 -20.82 9.36 -19.99
N ALA A 672 -21.83 10.19 -20.31
CA ALA A 672 -22.86 10.58 -19.35
C ALA A 672 -23.68 9.38 -18.85
N TYR A 673 -24.02 8.44 -19.75
CA TYR A 673 -24.68 7.19 -19.39
C TYR A 673 -23.84 6.36 -18.41
N LEU A 674 -22.55 6.16 -18.68
CA LEU A 674 -21.65 5.43 -17.79
C LEU A 674 -21.50 6.13 -16.43
N ASN A 675 -21.39 7.44 -16.42
CA ASN A 675 -21.32 8.22 -15.18
C ASN A 675 -22.58 8.06 -14.33
N LYS A 676 -23.74 7.91 -14.96
CA LYS A 676 -25.01 7.72 -14.24
C LYS A 676 -25.21 6.31 -13.70
N TYR A 677 -24.83 5.28 -14.46
CA TYR A 677 -25.21 3.89 -14.16
C TYR A 677 -24.06 3.00 -13.68
N ALA A 678 -22.82 3.39 -13.94
CA ALA A 678 -21.64 2.58 -13.66
C ALA A 678 -20.60 3.28 -12.81
N SER A 679 -20.72 4.57 -12.51
CA SER A 679 -19.76 5.28 -11.67
C SER A 679 -19.85 4.87 -10.22
N GLY A 680 -18.71 4.92 -9.54
CA GLY A 680 -18.54 4.72 -8.13
C GLY A 680 -17.29 5.45 -7.62
N PRO A 681 -17.07 5.52 -6.31
CA PRO A 681 -16.00 6.33 -5.72
C PRO A 681 -14.59 5.90 -6.15
N LEU A 682 -14.44 4.67 -6.65
CA LEU A 682 -13.15 4.10 -7.06
C LEU A 682 -13.09 3.74 -8.55
N GLN A 683 -14.10 4.10 -9.36
CA GLN A 683 -14.09 3.92 -10.80
C GLN A 683 -13.63 5.20 -11.50
N PHE A 684 -12.37 5.25 -11.90
CA PHE A 684 -11.75 6.43 -12.47
C PHE A 684 -11.61 6.35 -13.99
N THR A 685 -11.45 5.13 -14.55
CA THR A 685 -11.28 4.92 -15.98
C THR A 685 -12.58 4.54 -16.68
N LEU A 686 -12.62 4.75 -18.00
CA LEU A 686 -13.73 4.30 -18.85
C LEU A 686 -13.86 2.76 -18.77
N GLN A 687 -12.75 2.05 -18.78
CA GLN A 687 -12.67 0.59 -18.67
C GLN A 687 -13.31 0.09 -17.38
N GLU A 688 -12.99 0.71 -16.24
CA GLU A 688 -13.56 0.33 -14.94
C GLU A 688 -15.08 0.53 -14.89
N LYS A 689 -15.57 1.66 -15.44
CA LYS A 689 -17.00 1.92 -15.53
C LYS A 689 -17.72 0.90 -16.43
N CYS A 690 -17.11 0.59 -17.58
CA CYS A 690 -17.63 -0.44 -18.46
C CYS A 690 -17.62 -1.82 -17.79
N THR A 691 -16.53 -2.18 -17.08
CA THR A 691 -16.42 -3.43 -16.32
C THR A 691 -17.49 -3.53 -15.22
N ARG A 692 -17.74 -2.45 -14.52
CA ARG A 692 -18.81 -2.40 -13.50
C ARG A 692 -20.21 -2.60 -14.12
N LEU A 693 -20.43 -2.06 -15.33
CA LEU A 693 -21.71 -2.17 -16.04
C LEU A 693 -21.94 -3.59 -16.59
N ILE A 694 -20.89 -4.22 -17.14
CA ILE A 694 -20.99 -5.47 -17.91
C ILE A 694 -20.64 -6.71 -17.06
N GLY A 695 -19.66 -6.59 -16.17
CA GLY A 695 -19.09 -7.70 -15.39
C GLY A 695 -18.02 -8.47 -16.17
N MET A 696 -16.96 -8.90 -15.46
CA MET A 696 -15.83 -9.62 -16.05
C MET A 696 -16.22 -11.00 -16.61
N GLU A 697 -17.15 -11.71 -15.98
CA GLU A 697 -17.62 -13.02 -16.41
C GLU A 697 -18.26 -12.96 -17.81
N THR A 698 -19.02 -11.89 -18.10
CA THR A 698 -19.61 -11.65 -19.42
C THR A 698 -18.52 -11.47 -20.48
N ILE A 699 -17.43 -10.77 -20.14
CA ILE A 699 -16.32 -10.54 -21.07
C ILE A 699 -15.54 -11.81 -21.34
N GLU A 700 -15.26 -12.62 -20.32
CA GLU A 700 -14.63 -13.92 -20.50
C GLU A 700 -15.47 -14.84 -21.44
N THR A 701 -16.77 -14.85 -21.21
CA THR A 701 -17.70 -15.61 -22.07
C THR A 701 -17.68 -15.09 -23.51
N SER A 702 -17.74 -13.77 -23.71
CA SER A 702 -17.69 -13.15 -25.03
C SER A 702 -16.36 -13.42 -25.75
N TYR A 703 -15.25 -13.42 -25.04
CA TYR A 703 -13.94 -13.76 -25.59
C TYR A 703 -13.86 -15.24 -26.03
N LEU A 704 -14.38 -16.16 -25.23
CA LEU A 704 -14.47 -17.57 -25.61
C LEU A 704 -15.33 -17.75 -26.86
N GLN A 705 -16.48 -17.09 -26.95
CA GLN A 705 -17.33 -17.11 -28.13
C GLN A 705 -16.63 -16.54 -29.37
N LEU A 706 -15.83 -15.49 -29.24
CA LEU A 706 -15.02 -14.95 -30.32
C LEU A 706 -14.02 -15.99 -30.85
N LYS A 707 -13.32 -16.68 -29.96
CA LYS A 707 -12.38 -17.76 -30.34
C LYS A 707 -13.09 -18.88 -31.09
N GLU A 708 -14.21 -19.36 -30.57
CA GLU A 708 -15.03 -20.38 -31.21
C GLU A 708 -15.54 -19.92 -32.58
N ALA A 709 -15.96 -18.66 -32.73
CA ALA A 709 -16.39 -18.09 -33.99
C ALA A 709 -15.24 -18.06 -35.02
N ARG A 710 -14.02 -17.66 -34.62
CA ARG A 710 -12.83 -17.69 -35.50
C ARG A 710 -12.49 -19.14 -35.93
N GLU A 711 -12.52 -20.08 -35.00
CA GLU A 711 -12.30 -21.47 -35.29
C GLU A 711 -13.38 -22.03 -36.24
N LYS A 712 -14.65 -21.74 -36.01
CA LYS A 712 -15.78 -22.14 -36.85
C LYS A 712 -15.64 -21.59 -38.27
N VAL A 713 -15.21 -20.33 -38.42
CA VAL A 713 -14.93 -19.74 -39.72
C VAL A 713 -13.85 -20.53 -40.47
N LEU A 714 -12.72 -20.84 -39.82
CA LEU A 714 -11.62 -21.61 -40.42
C LEU A 714 -12.09 -23.03 -40.82
N ARG A 715 -12.76 -23.75 -39.93
CA ARG A 715 -13.30 -25.05 -40.19
C ARG A 715 -14.33 -25.06 -41.36
N SER A 716 -15.17 -24.01 -41.47
CA SER A 716 -16.15 -23.89 -42.53
C SER A 716 -15.53 -23.86 -43.94
N TYR A 717 -14.38 -23.20 -44.11
CA TYR A 717 -13.63 -23.18 -45.36
C TYR A 717 -13.00 -24.52 -45.70
N LEU A 718 -12.52 -25.26 -44.69
CA LEU A 718 -11.93 -26.60 -44.86
C LEU A 718 -13.00 -27.67 -45.09
N LYS A 719 -14.18 -27.52 -44.48
CA LYS A 719 -15.32 -28.45 -44.62
C LYS A 719 -15.79 -28.58 -46.06
N LYS A 720 -15.76 -27.47 -46.83
CA LYS A 720 -16.11 -27.51 -48.28
C LYS A 720 -15.26 -28.50 -49.10
N ARG A 721 -14.14 -28.96 -48.56
CA ARG A 721 -13.22 -29.90 -49.17
C ARG A 721 -13.08 -31.21 -48.37
N GLY A 722 -13.86 -31.40 -47.29
CA GLY A 722 -13.83 -32.60 -46.46
C GLY A 722 -12.51 -32.77 -45.68
N VAL A 723 -11.79 -31.69 -45.34
CA VAL A 723 -10.48 -31.74 -44.69
C VAL A 723 -10.44 -31.02 -43.33
N GLU A 724 -11.58 -30.70 -42.74
CA GLU A 724 -11.70 -29.96 -41.48
C GLU A 724 -11.11 -30.70 -40.28
N GLU A 725 -11.11 -32.04 -40.26
CA GLU A 725 -10.54 -32.79 -39.14
C GLU A 725 -9.03 -32.75 -39.09
N ARG A 726 -8.39 -32.34 -40.19
CA ARG A 726 -6.93 -32.17 -40.24
C ARG A 726 -6.45 -30.82 -39.76
N LEU A 727 -7.35 -29.97 -39.24
CA LEU A 727 -7.02 -28.71 -38.58
C LEU A 727 -6.76 -28.95 -37.12
N ARG A 728 -5.57 -28.57 -36.62
CA ARG A 728 -5.19 -28.50 -35.20
C ARG A 728 -4.93 -27.08 -34.83
N ILE A 729 -5.53 -26.60 -33.75
CA ILE A 729 -5.30 -25.25 -33.22
C ILE A 729 -4.60 -25.40 -31.88
N ALA A 730 -3.44 -24.79 -31.77
CA ALA A 730 -2.65 -24.74 -30.54
C ALA A 730 -3.28 -23.75 -29.52
N PRO A 731 -2.94 -23.85 -28.25
CA PRO A 731 -3.30 -22.84 -27.27
C PRO A 731 -2.87 -21.42 -27.71
N VAL A 732 -3.62 -20.40 -27.31
CA VAL A 732 -3.30 -19.02 -27.62
C VAL A 732 -1.99 -18.61 -26.94
N HIS A 733 -1.09 -18.03 -27.69
CA HIS A 733 0.08 -17.34 -27.16
C HIS A 733 -0.30 -15.87 -26.92
N SER A 734 -0.34 -15.47 -25.65
CA SER A 734 -0.65 -14.10 -25.23
C SER A 734 0.63 -13.27 -25.02
N GLY A 735 0.48 -11.94 -24.98
CA GLY A 735 1.58 -11.03 -24.67
C GLY A 735 2.29 -10.46 -25.90
N ILE A 736 1.69 -10.57 -27.08
CA ILE A 736 2.19 -9.92 -28.29
C ILE A 736 1.81 -8.43 -28.24
N PRO A 737 2.76 -7.50 -28.53
CA PRO A 737 2.46 -6.10 -28.64
C PRO A 737 1.42 -5.82 -29.72
N PHE A 738 0.41 -5.03 -29.38
CA PHE A 738 -0.71 -4.72 -30.26
C PHE A 738 -0.29 -3.85 -31.45
N ASP A 739 -0.55 -4.30 -32.66
CA ASP A 739 -0.35 -3.55 -33.91
C ASP A 739 -1.67 -3.38 -34.71
N GLY A 740 -2.80 -3.59 -34.06
CA GLY A 740 -4.15 -3.52 -34.64
C GLY A 740 -4.74 -4.88 -35.05
N PHE A 741 -4.00 -5.97 -34.92
CA PHE A 741 -4.43 -7.29 -35.37
C PHE A 741 -4.03 -8.41 -34.43
N SER A 742 -4.84 -9.48 -34.44
CA SER A 742 -4.45 -10.79 -33.92
C SER A 742 -4.00 -11.68 -35.07
N TYR A 743 -2.99 -12.49 -34.81
CA TYR A 743 -2.35 -13.31 -35.86
C TYR A 743 -2.55 -14.79 -35.60
N TYR A 744 -2.91 -15.53 -36.66
CA TYR A 744 -2.95 -17.00 -36.64
C TYR A 744 -1.88 -17.51 -37.62
N LYS A 745 -0.73 -17.94 -37.10
CA LYS A 745 0.34 -18.54 -37.90
C LYS A 745 -0.06 -19.92 -38.32
N ILE A 746 0.10 -20.22 -39.59
CA ILE A 746 -0.26 -21.50 -40.18
C ILE A 746 0.98 -22.29 -40.57
N ASN A 747 1.14 -23.47 -40.00
CA ASN A 747 2.16 -24.45 -40.41
C ASN A 747 1.49 -25.59 -41.17
N TYR A 748 2.01 -25.85 -42.36
CA TYR A 748 1.64 -27.02 -43.15
C TYR A 748 2.56 -28.16 -42.81
N VAL A 749 2.05 -29.20 -42.17
CA VAL A 749 2.84 -30.33 -41.69
C VAL A 749 2.52 -31.56 -42.56
N THR A 750 3.54 -32.09 -43.22
CA THR A 750 3.46 -33.39 -43.92
C THR A 750 4.03 -34.47 -43.01
N ALA A 751 3.22 -35.48 -42.68
CA ALA A 751 3.77 -36.67 -42.01
C ALA A 751 4.83 -37.30 -42.93
N LYS A 752 6.04 -37.50 -42.38
CA LYS A 752 7.13 -38.23 -43.04
C LYS A 752 6.72 -39.68 -43.32
#